data_6f42a3065668ab6566be7bb1407beae1
#
_entry.id   6f42a3065668ab6566be7bb1407beae1
#
_cell.length_a   1.000
_cell.length_b   1.000
_cell.length_c   1.000
_cell.angle_alpha   90.00
_cell.angle_beta   90.00
_cell.angle_gamma   90.00
#
_symmetry.space_group_name_H-M   'P 1'
#
loop_
_entity.id
_entity.type
_entity.pdbx_description
1 polymer ?
#
loop_
_entity_poly.entity_id
_entity_poly.type
_entity_poly.pdbx_seq_one_letter_code
_entity_poly.pdbx_strand_id
1 'polypeptide(L)'
;MRAVRLRDPLQRTALFCVPFFVIALMISGCGGASIAVDLNTIAAISATTNTLRVNQTLQLRSKYMDAKLPMVFSVNGIEGGNSEVGTITSAGLYTAPAAVPTPNTVTITSVIAKYPNAVPGSVSVQIWNPIPVLNAATPNGFAEGVTPVTVSGSQFVFGSQVSWNGALIPTTYVSSTELVADISELTPGTYPLTVTNPDPGSASATPLSLKVGPGQVVLQLQAYSGTDVRVSNKLNLGLTVNGTDNPAVTLQVNGAPGGNSTVGTAVSNTDGSITYTAPPVVPTPSNVVQLTITSVDNPAVSIAQNISVMNPIPILTSATPMNFNTGPATIVLTGSKFITGATVLVNGSPATSTTYDSGTQLMANVNLSEPGNLDLQVLNPAPGPATSADLIATVNGTPPIPIVNPQDASRFLEQATFGASDADIHHLGLIGYQAWLTEQFNMPATPSEPAVEQAIVENNPPCAAGDLKCNAALFVQNNQNENLVQEAFWQQSLTANDQLRQRVKYALSQLFVISGNNSTAIQNMPRGEASYYDMLGNDAFGNFRILLQDVTLSPMMGQFLSMLGNDKGNATTDPDENYAREVMQLFTIGLWQLKDDGTQQPGANGQPSATYTNSDVMGLAAVFTGFGWNIPGDSSDNAWQNCCVYVGPGYGEELLPMQAFPSHHSTVQKQFLGVTIPASGSPDPNGDLQTALDTLFNHPNLPAFFSKQMIQHLVTSNPSPAYVSRVAKVFENDGTGVRGNLQAVIAAILLDTEARSSATDIANPQYGKVREALLRYTEWARAFTAQSRTGSFDLGSTEDPIYGLGEMWLRSPTVFNWFSPGYTPPGTTLAIDNLLAPEVQMTNVSTVVGYINYLQNAIGSNATGGPDVFSSYATEISLASTPDQLLDRINLLLIAGQMNSNLYNQILGAVTAIPIPSGDQNAINAALLARVETAIYLTVASPDFAAQQ
;
A
#
# COMPACT_ATOMS: atom_id res chain seq x y z
N MET A 1 -35.54 -1.66 -23.35
CA MET A 1 -36.75 -0.94 -23.79
C MET A 1 -36.39 0.51 -24.05
N ARG A 2 -36.69 0.92 -25.29
CA ARG A 2 -36.86 2.27 -25.83
C ARG A 2 -35.76 3.34 -25.62
N ALA A 3 -35.09 3.55 -26.73
CA ALA A 3 -34.43 4.78 -27.17
C ALA A 3 -35.37 5.98 -27.19
N VAL A 4 -34.82 7.16 -26.88
CA VAL A 4 -35.39 8.42 -27.40
C VAL A 4 -34.23 9.24 -27.95
N ARG A 5 -34.30 9.46 -29.27
CA ARG A 5 -33.56 10.48 -30.04
C ARG A 5 -34.32 11.80 -29.96
N LEU A 6 -33.63 12.92 -30.01
CA LEU A 6 -34.04 14.20 -30.56
C LEU A 6 -32.74 14.97 -30.83
N ARG A 7 -32.26 15.14 -32.05
CA ARG A 7 -32.59 16.04 -33.15
C ARG A 7 -32.13 17.47 -32.91
N ASP A 8 -31.12 17.83 -33.70
CA ASP A 8 -30.80 19.19 -34.13
C ASP A 8 -32.02 19.96 -34.68
N PRO A 9 -31.97 21.29 -34.66
CA PRO A 9 -31.97 21.94 -35.94
C PRO A 9 -31.07 23.17 -36.06
N LEU A 10 -30.30 23.18 -37.14
CA LEU A 10 -30.02 24.22 -38.16
C LEU A 10 -30.88 25.49 -38.12
N GLN A 11 -30.27 26.65 -38.31
CA GLN A 11 -30.41 27.58 -39.42
C GLN A 11 -30.07 29.04 -39.02
N ARG A 12 -29.05 29.59 -39.71
CA ARG A 12 -29.10 30.69 -40.70
C ARG A 12 -29.40 32.08 -40.18
N THR A 13 -28.51 33.02 -40.51
CA THR A 13 -28.70 34.21 -41.38
C THR A 13 -27.35 34.91 -41.46
N ALA A 14 -26.73 35.09 -42.49
CA ALA A 14 -26.63 35.73 -43.73
C ALA A 14 -26.78 37.25 -43.73
N LEU A 15 -25.80 37.88 -44.37
CA LEU A 15 -25.78 39.10 -45.16
C LEU A 15 -25.69 40.45 -44.41
N PHE A 16 -24.57 41.17 -44.70
CA PHE A 16 -24.67 42.34 -45.62
C PHE A 16 -23.26 42.77 -46.06
N CYS A 17 -23.01 42.62 -47.36
CA CYS A 17 -21.98 43.34 -48.11
C CYS A 17 -22.54 44.71 -48.57
N VAL A 18 -21.72 45.74 -48.52
CA VAL A 18 -21.93 46.93 -49.35
C VAL A 18 -20.55 47.28 -49.97
N PRO A 19 -20.42 47.34 -51.28
CA PRO A 19 -19.19 47.80 -51.93
C PRO A 19 -19.29 49.30 -52.22
N PHE A 20 -18.19 50.02 -51.99
CA PHE A 20 -18.01 51.32 -52.59
C PHE A 20 -17.08 51.25 -53.80
N PHE A 21 -17.68 51.38 -54.97
CA PHE A 21 -17.02 51.67 -56.23
C PHE A 21 -16.60 53.14 -56.23
N VAL A 22 -15.32 53.44 -56.54
CA VAL A 22 -14.90 54.74 -57.06
C VAL A 22 -14.17 54.52 -58.40
N ILE A 23 -14.73 55.07 -59.39
CA ILE A 23 -14.32 55.10 -60.80
C ILE A 23 -12.99 55.87 -60.95
N ALA A 24 -11.98 55.27 -61.55
CA ALA A 24 -10.79 55.92 -61.99
C ALA A 24 -10.93 56.37 -63.48
N LEU A 25 -10.88 57.61 -63.69
CA LEU A 25 -10.74 58.25 -65.04
C LEU A 25 -9.29 58.12 -65.51
N MET A 26 -9.09 57.54 -66.68
CA MET A 26 -7.81 57.61 -67.35
C MET A 26 -7.61 58.97 -67.98
N ILE A 27 -6.45 59.54 -67.77
CA ILE A 27 -5.88 60.55 -68.68
C ILE A 27 -4.42 60.17 -68.91
N SER A 28 -4.09 59.87 -70.15
CA SER A 28 -2.71 59.70 -70.61
C SER A 28 -2.04 61.02 -70.77
N GLY A 29 -0.77 61.06 -70.22
CA GLY A 29 0.07 62.25 -70.49
C GLY A 29 1.50 61.92 -70.06
N CYS A 30 2.40 61.82 -71.04
CA CYS A 30 3.83 61.69 -70.93
C CYS A 30 4.39 62.93 -70.16
N GLY A 31 5.21 62.68 -69.15
CA GLY A 31 6.03 63.66 -68.51
C GLY A 31 6.59 63.13 -67.20
N GLY A 32 7.95 63.11 -67.06
CA GLY A 32 8.61 62.63 -65.89
C GLY A 32 8.09 63.25 -64.58
N ALA A 33 7.29 62.50 -63.85
CA ALA A 33 6.74 62.94 -62.59
C ALA A 33 7.73 62.58 -61.48
N SER A 34 8.33 63.62 -60.90
CA SER A 34 8.84 63.51 -59.54
C SER A 34 7.64 63.21 -58.60
N ILE A 35 7.65 62.08 -57.99
CA ILE A 35 6.64 61.74 -56.97
C ILE A 35 6.82 62.75 -55.84
N ALA A 36 5.89 63.71 -55.71
CA ALA A 36 5.81 64.57 -54.56
C ALA A 36 5.29 63.65 -53.39
N VAL A 37 6.12 63.37 -52.41
CA VAL A 37 5.72 62.70 -51.19
C VAL A 37 5.10 63.73 -50.26
N ASP A 38 3.76 63.65 -50.12
CA ASP A 38 3.04 64.41 -49.12
C ASP A 38 3.43 63.89 -47.72
N LEU A 39 3.75 64.77 -46.79
CA LEU A 39 4.11 64.39 -45.38
C LEU A 39 3.01 63.62 -44.65
N ASN A 40 1.79 63.52 -45.15
CA ASN A 40 0.71 62.69 -44.65
C ASN A 40 0.60 61.38 -45.36
N THR A 41 1.52 61.00 -46.23
CA THR A 41 1.45 59.75 -46.98
C THR A 41 2.05 58.61 -46.17
N ILE A 42 1.24 57.54 -45.94
CA ILE A 42 1.68 56.31 -45.30
C ILE A 42 2.71 55.60 -46.20
N ALA A 43 3.85 55.23 -45.62
CA ALA A 43 4.87 54.42 -46.30
C ALA A 43 4.39 52.97 -46.42
N ALA A 44 3.24 52.77 -47.02
CA ALA A 44 2.53 51.47 -47.09
C ALA A 44 3.37 50.34 -47.65
N ILE A 45 3.44 49.26 -46.97
CA ILE A 45 4.04 47.98 -47.33
C ILE A 45 2.99 46.88 -47.40
N SER A 46 3.17 45.90 -48.22
CA SER A 46 2.32 44.74 -48.31
C SER A 46 3.15 43.46 -48.36
N ALA A 47 2.62 42.41 -47.80
CA ALA A 47 3.16 41.04 -47.83
C ALA A 47 2.25 40.14 -48.62
N THR A 48 2.81 39.12 -49.25
CA THR A 48 2.04 38.06 -49.92
C THR A 48 1.39 37.07 -48.96
N THR A 49 1.87 37.01 -47.75
CA THR A 49 1.33 36.22 -46.67
C THR A 49 1.53 36.93 -45.34
N ASN A 50 0.70 36.66 -44.35
CA ASN A 50 0.85 37.15 -42.98
C ASN A 50 1.33 36.05 -42.03
N THR A 51 1.72 34.90 -42.52
CA THR A 51 2.28 33.79 -41.76
C THR A 51 3.56 33.31 -42.41
N LEU A 52 4.55 32.99 -41.59
CA LEU A 52 5.86 32.54 -42.03
C LEU A 52 6.44 31.56 -41.02
N ARG A 53 7.06 30.49 -41.50
CA ARG A 53 7.78 29.62 -40.58
C ARG A 53 9.15 30.12 -40.27
N VAL A 54 9.72 29.71 -39.14
CA VAL A 54 11.11 30.06 -38.76
C VAL A 54 12.08 29.81 -39.96
N ASN A 55 13.10 30.66 -40.06
CA ASN A 55 14.11 30.65 -41.16
C ASN A 55 13.57 30.88 -42.60
N GLN A 56 12.29 31.07 -42.81
CA GLN A 56 11.75 31.40 -44.12
C GLN A 56 11.84 32.89 -44.42
N THR A 57 11.77 33.24 -45.67
CA THR A 57 11.88 34.62 -46.11
C THR A 57 10.54 35.09 -46.71
N LEU A 58 10.31 36.40 -46.57
CA LEU A 58 9.13 37.07 -47.08
C LEU A 58 9.55 38.39 -47.75
N GLN A 59 9.29 38.52 -49.03
CA GLN A 59 9.54 39.73 -49.77
C GLN A 59 8.37 40.71 -49.55
N LEU A 60 8.65 41.85 -48.90
CA LEU A 60 7.69 42.95 -48.82
C LEU A 60 7.73 43.79 -50.08
N ARG A 61 6.60 44.37 -50.40
CA ARG A 61 6.45 45.22 -51.58
C ARG A 61 5.84 46.57 -51.18
N SER A 62 6.31 47.62 -51.85
CA SER A 62 5.77 48.97 -51.70
C SER A 62 5.93 49.73 -53.02
N LYS A 63 4.96 50.57 -53.36
CA LYS A 63 5.03 51.44 -54.53
C LYS A 63 6.27 52.38 -54.49
N TYR A 64 6.79 52.63 -53.31
CA TYR A 64 7.99 53.51 -53.13
C TYR A 64 9.28 52.75 -53.42
N MET A 65 9.33 51.43 -53.15
CA MET A 65 10.45 50.57 -53.57
C MET A 65 10.47 50.43 -55.09
N ASP A 66 9.32 50.29 -55.72
CA ASP A 66 9.18 50.24 -57.20
C ASP A 66 9.65 51.57 -57.84
N ALA A 67 9.44 52.69 -57.12
CA ALA A 67 9.95 54.01 -57.53
C ALA A 67 11.41 54.26 -57.18
N LYS A 68 12.15 53.27 -56.69
CA LYS A 68 13.54 53.33 -56.24
C LYS A 68 13.83 54.34 -55.14
N LEU A 69 12.84 54.71 -54.32
CA LEU A 69 13.05 55.50 -53.11
C LEU A 69 13.63 54.64 -52.00
N PRO A 70 14.74 55.02 -51.33
CA PRO A 70 15.31 54.29 -50.21
C PRO A 70 14.32 54.23 -49.06
N MET A 71 14.08 53.03 -48.58
CA MET A 71 13.24 52.77 -47.40
C MET A 71 14.10 52.25 -46.24
N VAL A 72 13.67 52.60 -45.03
CA VAL A 72 14.24 52.06 -43.78
C VAL A 72 13.16 51.18 -43.18
N PHE A 73 13.51 49.95 -42.84
CA PHE A 73 12.64 48.95 -42.24
C PHE A 73 13.05 48.66 -40.81
N SER A 74 12.06 48.48 -39.94
CA SER A 74 12.28 48.01 -38.58
C SER A 74 11.38 46.80 -38.29
N VAL A 75 11.85 45.86 -37.47
CA VAL A 75 11.10 44.72 -37.00
C VAL A 75 10.92 44.88 -35.51
N ASN A 76 9.66 44.93 -35.03
CA ASN A 76 9.30 45.26 -33.63
C ASN A 76 10.03 46.54 -33.11
N GLY A 77 10.22 47.54 -34.01
CA GLY A 77 10.91 48.82 -33.67
C GLY A 77 12.43 48.76 -33.77
N ILE A 78 13.05 47.62 -34.10
CA ILE A 78 14.48 47.46 -34.27
C ILE A 78 14.83 47.66 -35.77
N GLU A 79 15.63 48.67 -36.10
CA GLU A 79 16.04 48.90 -37.47
C GLU A 79 16.86 47.73 -38.03
N GLY A 80 16.43 47.20 -39.17
CA GLY A 80 17.01 45.99 -39.78
C GLY A 80 16.64 44.67 -39.05
N GLY A 81 16.00 44.73 -37.87
CA GLY A 81 15.68 43.57 -37.02
C GLY A 81 16.92 42.99 -36.33
N ASN A 82 16.76 41.84 -35.70
CA ASN A 82 17.82 41.05 -35.06
C ASN A 82 17.55 39.54 -35.13
N SER A 83 18.36 38.72 -34.47
CA SER A 83 18.23 37.27 -34.42
C SER A 83 16.95 36.79 -33.69
N GLU A 84 16.36 37.61 -32.82
CA GLU A 84 15.20 37.23 -31.98
C GLU A 84 13.89 37.47 -32.73
N VAL A 85 13.79 38.56 -33.49
CA VAL A 85 12.57 38.96 -34.18
C VAL A 85 12.66 38.77 -35.70
N GLY A 86 13.79 38.29 -36.18
CA GLY A 86 14.14 38.18 -37.58
C GLY A 86 14.78 39.46 -38.15
N THR A 87 15.35 39.38 -39.34
CA THR A 87 16.07 40.46 -39.97
C THR A 87 15.43 40.89 -41.25
N ILE A 88 15.57 42.15 -41.61
CA ILE A 88 15.03 42.69 -42.88
C ILE A 88 16.08 43.53 -43.59
N THR A 89 16.23 43.30 -44.86
CA THR A 89 17.16 44.08 -45.71
C THR A 89 16.52 45.39 -46.15
N SER A 90 17.35 46.34 -46.58
CA SER A 90 16.87 47.57 -47.19
C SER A 90 16.08 47.39 -48.49
N ALA A 91 16.19 46.18 -49.12
CA ALA A 91 15.37 45.76 -50.23
C ALA A 91 14.02 45.15 -49.81
N GLY A 92 13.68 45.15 -48.51
CA GLY A 92 12.42 44.66 -47.96
C GLY A 92 12.31 43.12 -47.94
N LEU A 93 13.45 42.42 -48.01
CA LEU A 93 13.43 40.96 -47.78
C LEU A 93 13.57 40.69 -46.29
N TYR A 94 12.46 40.23 -45.67
CA TYR A 94 12.41 39.80 -44.30
C TYR A 94 12.78 38.32 -44.19
N THR A 95 13.63 37.97 -43.22
CA THR A 95 13.96 36.60 -42.85
C THR A 95 13.48 36.35 -41.43
N ALA A 96 12.59 35.36 -41.27
CA ALA A 96 12.09 34.97 -39.92
C ALA A 96 13.23 34.45 -39.05
N PRO A 97 13.14 34.66 -37.70
CA PRO A 97 14.15 34.18 -36.77
C PRO A 97 14.24 32.64 -36.73
N ALA A 98 15.33 32.12 -36.21
CA ALA A 98 15.58 30.69 -36.10
C ALA A 98 14.65 29.99 -35.05
N ALA A 99 14.06 30.75 -34.15
CA ALA A 99 13.07 30.28 -33.17
C ALA A 99 11.84 31.19 -33.18
N VAL A 100 10.71 30.64 -32.82
CA VAL A 100 9.47 31.43 -32.73
C VAL A 100 9.60 32.45 -31.60
N PRO A 101 9.40 33.76 -31.88
CA PRO A 101 9.49 34.80 -30.86
C PRO A 101 8.29 34.76 -29.93
N THR A 102 8.39 35.35 -28.77
CA THR A 102 7.28 35.56 -27.84
C THR A 102 6.97 37.04 -27.64
N PRO A 103 5.80 37.53 -28.09
CA PRO A 103 4.73 36.83 -28.82
C PRO A 103 5.16 36.40 -30.24
N ASN A 104 4.47 35.40 -30.80
CA ASN A 104 4.78 34.82 -32.10
C ASN A 104 4.44 35.71 -33.30
N THR A 105 4.05 36.95 -33.04
CA THR A 105 3.73 37.97 -34.05
C THR A 105 4.77 39.04 -34.04
N VAL A 106 5.35 39.28 -35.19
CA VAL A 106 6.29 40.41 -35.39
C VAL A 106 5.64 41.49 -36.25
N THR A 107 5.88 42.75 -35.93
CA THR A 107 5.38 43.89 -36.70
C THR A 107 6.55 44.51 -37.45
N ILE A 108 6.46 44.50 -38.74
CA ILE A 108 7.46 45.12 -39.61
C ILE A 108 6.91 46.49 -39.98
N THR A 109 7.70 47.51 -39.69
CA THR A 109 7.39 48.91 -40.04
C THR A 109 8.36 49.45 -41.07
N SER A 110 7.90 50.39 -41.86
CA SER A 110 8.76 51.04 -42.89
C SER A 110 8.55 52.54 -42.89
N VAL A 111 9.62 53.27 -43.11
CA VAL A 111 9.63 54.72 -43.40
C VAL A 111 10.43 55.01 -44.66
N ILE A 112 10.14 56.12 -45.34
CA ILE A 112 10.93 56.55 -46.50
C ILE A 112 12.14 57.32 -46.01
N ALA A 113 13.33 56.87 -46.27
CA ALA A 113 14.59 57.40 -45.70
C ALA A 113 14.75 58.95 -45.86
N LYS A 114 14.27 59.51 -47.01
CA LYS A 114 14.27 60.96 -47.30
C LYS A 114 13.22 61.74 -46.48
N TYR A 115 12.19 61.04 -45.95
CA TYR A 115 11.06 61.65 -45.24
C TYR A 115 10.76 60.90 -43.96
N PRO A 116 11.65 60.97 -42.94
CA PRO A 116 11.56 60.15 -41.70
C PRO A 116 10.36 60.45 -40.87
N ASN A 117 9.70 61.60 -41.02
CA ASN A 117 8.49 62.05 -40.33
C ASN A 117 7.19 61.64 -41.08
N ALA A 118 7.27 60.96 -42.22
CA ALA A 118 6.10 60.39 -42.88
C ALA A 118 5.49 59.27 -42.02
N VAL A 119 4.16 59.07 -42.14
CA VAL A 119 3.46 58.03 -41.38
C VAL A 119 4.05 56.66 -41.75
N PRO A 120 4.56 55.85 -40.77
CA PRO A 120 5.10 54.53 -41.06
C PRO A 120 4.05 53.56 -41.63
N GLY A 121 4.41 52.81 -42.64
CA GLY A 121 3.67 51.63 -43.07
C GLY A 121 3.96 50.47 -42.16
N SER A 122 3.00 49.61 -41.89
CA SER A 122 3.21 48.44 -41.05
C SER A 122 2.52 47.19 -41.63
N VAL A 123 3.10 46.05 -41.36
CA VAL A 123 2.53 44.73 -41.62
C VAL A 123 2.91 43.80 -40.45
N SER A 124 1.95 43.04 -39.98
CA SER A 124 2.16 42.01 -38.93
C SER A 124 2.28 40.64 -39.56
N VAL A 125 3.28 39.88 -39.12
CA VAL A 125 3.58 38.55 -39.64
C VAL A 125 3.65 37.61 -38.41
N GLN A 126 2.89 36.53 -38.48
CA GLN A 126 2.95 35.48 -37.47
C GLN A 126 4.07 34.50 -37.85
N ILE A 127 4.90 34.20 -36.86
CA ILE A 127 6.02 33.25 -37.00
C ILE A 127 5.55 31.91 -36.40
N TRP A 128 5.65 30.87 -37.21
CA TRP A 128 5.22 29.52 -36.89
C TRP A 128 6.40 28.59 -36.72
N ASN A 129 6.18 27.52 -35.95
CA ASN A 129 7.12 26.42 -35.83
C ASN A 129 7.43 25.80 -37.21
N PRO A 130 8.63 25.21 -37.38
CA PRO A 130 8.97 24.53 -38.65
C PRO A 130 8.12 23.27 -38.83
N ILE A 131 8.00 22.82 -40.08
CA ILE A 131 7.42 21.49 -40.36
C ILE A 131 8.48 20.47 -40.01
N PRO A 132 8.19 19.51 -39.08
CA PRO A 132 9.15 18.48 -38.74
C PRO A 132 9.44 17.59 -39.94
N VAL A 133 10.67 17.13 -40.05
CA VAL A 133 11.08 16.14 -41.06
C VAL A 133 11.47 14.87 -40.30
N LEU A 134 10.83 13.79 -40.66
CA LEU A 134 11.05 12.46 -40.09
C LEU A 134 11.94 11.67 -41.07
N ASN A 135 13.13 11.26 -40.59
CA ASN A 135 14.10 10.57 -41.45
C ASN A 135 14.14 9.07 -41.18
N ALA A 136 14.17 8.69 -39.92
CA ALA A 136 14.26 7.30 -39.52
C ALA A 136 13.68 7.06 -38.11
N ALA A 137 13.40 5.81 -37.82
CA ALA A 137 13.10 5.33 -36.48
C ALA A 137 13.98 4.12 -36.17
N THR A 138 14.48 4.03 -34.94
CA THR A 138 15.39 2.95 -34.54
C THR A 138 14.85 2.33 -33.24
N PRO A 139 14.49 1.04 -33.26
CA PRO A 139 14.52 0.14 -34.42
C PRO A 139 13.49 0.52 -35.50
N ASN A 140 13.78 0.18 -36.75
CA ASN A 140 12.87 0.43 -37.88
C ASN A 140 11.80 -0.66 -38.06
N GLY A 141 11.79 -1.61 -37.18
CA GLY A 141 10.81 -2.68 -36.97
C GLY A 141 11.15 -3.40 -35.67
N PHE A 142 10.14 -3.87 -34.96
CA PHE A 142 10.29 -4.50 -33.64
C PHE A 142 9.27 -5.63 -33.46
N ALA A 143 9.45 -6.41 -32.39
CA ALA A 143 8.53 -7.45 -31.99
C ALA A 143 7.31 -6.85 -31.30
N GLU A 144 6.20 -7.60 -31.21
CA GLU A 144 5.06 -7.25 -30.39
C GLU A 144 5.49 -6.94 -28.94
N GLY A 145 4.85 -5.95 -28.34
CA GLY A 145 5.14 -5.52 -26.97
C GLY A 145 5.43 -4.02 -26.85
N VAL A 146 6.00 -3.60 -25.75
CA VAL A 146 6.44 -2.24 -25.53
C VAL A 146 7.89 -2.10 -25.98
N THR A 147 8.16 -1.21 -26.92
CA THR A 147 9.50 -0.98 -27.44
C THR A 147 9.82 0.50 -27.43
N PRO A 148 10.91 0.94 -26.80
CA PRO A 148 11.41 2.30 -26.93
C PRO A 148 11.93 2.51 -28.34
N VAL A 149 11.42 3.53 -29.03
CA VAL A 149 11.80 3.88 -30.38
C VAL A 149 12.42 5.27 -30.38
N THR A 150 13.66 5.34 -30.84
CA THR A 150 14.35 6.60 -31.12
C THR A 150 13.95 7.09 -32.49
N VAL A 151 13.34 8.25 -32.58
CA VAL A 151 12.87 8.89 -33.81
C VAL A 151 13.86 9.96 -34.22
N SER A 152 14.51 9.76 -35.36
CA SER A 152 15.52 10.67 -35.91
C SER A 152 14.96 11.50 -37.06
N GLY A 153 15.31 12.77 -37.08
CA GLY A 153 14.78 13.70 -38.07
C GLY A 153 15.46 15.05 -38.07
N SER A 154 14.69 16.08 -38.36
CA SER A 154 15.14 17.47 -38.20
C SER A 154 13.94 18.40 -37.95
N GLN A 155 14.25 19.61 -37.48
CA GLN A 155 13.25 20.64 -37.21
C GLN A 155 12.26 20.25 -36.10
N PHE A 156 12.60 19.33 -35.22
CA PHE A 156 11.84 19.11 -34.00
C PHE A 156 12.01 20.29 -33.05
N VAL A 157 10.94 20.62 -32.33
CA VAL A 157 10.96 21.69 -31.32
C VAL A 157 10.53 21.12 -29.96
N PHE A 158 10.86 21.81 -28.90
CA PHE A 158 10.40 21.40 -27.58
C PHE A 158 8.85 21.28 -27.57
N GLY A 159 8.33 20.16 -27.12
CA GLY A 159 6.90 19.82 -27.17
C GLY A 159 6.47 19.11 -28.46
N SER A 160 7.40 18.72 -29.35
CA SER A 160 7.09 17.81 -30.46
C SER A 160 6.59 16.48 -29.97
N GLN A 161 5.55 15.94 -30.56
CA GLN A 161 4.94 14.68 -30.16
C GLN A 161 4.98 13.64 -31.28
N VAL A 162 5.29 12.41 -30.91
CA VAL A 162 5.18 11.24 -31.78
C VAL A 162 3.72 10.74 -31.75
N SER A 163 3.19 10.39 -32.90
CA SER A 163 1.95 9.63 -32.99
C SER A 163 2.18 8.28 -33.67
N TRP A 164 1.61 7.25 -33.09
CA TRP A 164 1.62 5.87 -33.54
C TRP A 164 0.22 5.47 -34.01
N ASN A 165 0.10 5.04 -35.25
CA ASN A 165 -1.17 4.67 -35.87
C ASN A 165 -2.28 5.74 -35.67
N GLY A 166 -1.89 7.02 -35.70
CA GLY A 166 -2.77 8.17 -35.51
C GLY A 166 -3.06 8.58 -34.05
N ALA A 167 -2.63 7.80 -33.05
CA ALA A 167 -2.74 8.15 -31.65
C ALA A 167 -1.44 8.82 -31.14
N LEU A 168 -1.57 9.91 -30.40
CA LEU A 168 -0.42 10.55 -29.75
C LEU A 168 0.06 9.65 -28.62
N ILE A 169 1.39 9.47 -28.51
CA ILE A 169 2.02 8.68 -27.47
C ILE A 169 2.99 9.55 -26.64
N PRO A 170 3.26 9.20 -25.38
CA PRO A 170 4.23 9.89 -24.55
C PRO A 170 5.57 10.02 -25.29
N THR A 171 6.09 11.24 -25.40
CA THR A 171 7.28 11.54 -26.19
C THR A 171 8.26 12.37 -25.38
N THR A 172 9.50 11.93 -25.34
CA THR A 172 10.61 12.68 -24.75
C THR A 172 11.34 13.44 -25.85
N TYR A 173 11.43 14.76 -25.71
CA TYR A 173 12.23 15.61 -26.61
C TYR A 173 13.69 15.56 -26.17
N VAL A 174 14.55 15.03 -26.99
CA VAL A 174 16.01 14.96 -26.77
C VAL A 174 16.72 16.14 -27.42
N SER A 175 16.43 16.39 -28.71
CA SER A 175 17.04 17.48 -29.48
C SER A 175 16.19 17.87 -30.69
N SER A 176 16.62 18.89 -31.45
CA SER A 176 15.99 19.26 -32.72
C SER A 176 16.08 18.20 -33.82
N THR A 177 16.78 17.09 -33.54
CA THR A 177 16.97 15.98 -34.47
C THR A 177 16.59 14.62 -33.90
N GLU A 178 16.18 14.56 -32.59
CA GLU A 178 15.92 13.31 -31.92
C GLU A 178 14.78 13.42 -30.91
N LEU A 179 13.86 12.44 -30.98
CA LEU A 179 12.81 12.19 -30.00
C LEU A 179 12.86 10.72 -29.57
N VAL A 180 12.38 10.43 -28.38
CA VAL A 180 12.20 9.05 -27.90
C VAL A 180 10.75 8.85 -27.48
N ALA A 181 10.16 7.74 -27.89
CA ALA A 181 8.78 7.38 -27.53
C ALA A 181 8.66 5.86 -27.33
N ASP A 182 7.90 5.46 -26.30
CA ASP A 182 7.60 4.04 -26.07
C ASP A 182 6.36 3.65 -26.88
N ILE A 183 6.55 2.74 -27.83
CA ILE A 183 5.47 2.24 -28.66
C ILE A 183 5.00 0.91 -28.10
N SER A 184 3.69 0.81 -27.77
CA SER A 184 3.04 -0.43 -27.39
C SER A 184 2.15 -0.94 -28.52
N GLU A 185 2.52 -2.08 -29.12
CA GLU A 185 1.74 -2.72 -30.16
C GLU A 185 1.77 -4.24 -29.98
N LEU A 186 0.60 -4.84 -29.89
CA LEU A 186 0.43 -6.28 -29.63
C LEU A 186 -0.01 -7.07 -30.88
N THR A 187 -0.10 -6.42 -32.02
CA THR A 187 -0.58 -7.05 -33.25
C THR A 187 0.47 -6.93 -34.34
N PRO A 188 0.88 -8.03 -35.00
CA PRO A 188 1.76 -7.94 -36.16
C PRO A 188 1.14 -7.11 -37.30
N GLY A 189 1.94 -6.24 -37.88
CA GLY A 189 1.43 -5.37 -38.95
C GLY A 189 2.44 -4.31 -39.39
N THR A 190 1.99 -3.39 -40.21
CA THR A 190 2.76 -2.22 -40.62
C THR A 190 1.96 -0.98 -40.26
N TYR A 191 2.55 -0.16 -39.39
CA TYR A 191 1.88 0.97 -38.79
C TYR A 191 2.58 2.28 -39.12
N PRO A 192 1.82 3.38 -39.35
CA PRO A 192 2.38 4.70 -39.58
C PRO A 192 2.84 5.35 -38.27
N LEU A 193 4.07 5.84 -38.27
CA LEU A 193 4.64 6.70 -37.25
C LEU A 193 4.83 8.10 -37.83
N THR A 194 4.40 9.13 -37.11
CA THR A 194 4.64 10.52 -37.53
C THR A 194 5.01 11.40 -36.35
N VAL A 195 5.52 12.58 -36.61
CA VAL A 195 5.87 13.60 -35.61
C VAL A 195 5.12 14.88 -35.90
N THR A 196 4.55 15.48 -34.87
CA THR A 196 3.84 16.76 -34.97
C THR A 196 4.51 17.79 -34.05
N ASN A 197 4.90 18.93 -34.63
CA ASN A 197 5.33 20.08 -33.86
C ASN A 197 4.10 20.81 -33.26
N PRO A 198 4.21 21.35 -32.04
CA PRO A 198 3.11 22.04 -31.38
C PRO A 198 2.81 23.41 -32.02
N ASP A 199 1.76 24.07 -31.60
CA ASP A 199 1.49 25.47 -31.91
C ASP A 199 2.62 26.40 -31.41
N PRO A 200 2.85 27.53 -32.09
CA PRO A 200 2.04 28.10 -33.14
C PRO A 200 2.36 27.48 -34.53
N GLY A 201 1.30 27.29 -35.29
CA GLY A 201 1.38 26.73 -36.65
C GLY A 201 1.67 25.24 -36.72
N SER A 202 1.05 24.48 -35.81
CA SER A 202 1.19 23.03 -35.74
C SER A 202 1.28 22.36 -37.11
N ALA A 203 2.21 21.45 -37.27
CA ALA A 203 2.43 20.71 -38.51
C ALA A 203 3.03 19.33 -38.22
N SER A 204 2.61 18.36 -39.04
CA SER A 204 3.07 16.97 -38.96
C SER A 204 4.04 16.63 -40.09
N ALA A 205 4.99 15.75 -39.77
CA ALA A 205 5.88 15.15 -40.74
C ALA A 205 5.14 14.17 -41.67
N THR A 206 5.74 13.86 -42.82
CA THR A 206 5.29 12.71 -43.60
C THR A 206 5.48 11.43 -42.81
N PRO A 207 4.45 10.56 -42.71
CA PRO A 207 4.54 9.34 -41.95
C PRO A 207 5.63 8.38 -42.44
N LEU A 208 6.31 7.74 -41.50
CA LEU A 208 7.21 6.60 -41.72
C LEU A 208 6.45 5.31 -41.38
N SER A 209 6.60 4.28 -42.17
CA SER A 209 5.99 2.98 -41.89
C SER A 209 6.96 2.07 -41.19
N LEU A 210 6.59 1.62 -39.98
CA LEU A 210 7.36 0.66 -39.20
C LEU A 210 6.64 -0.68 -39.19
N LYS A 211 7.42 -1.76 -39.27
CA LYS A 211 6.91 -3.10 -39.24
C LYS A 211 6.97 -3.66 -37.80
N VAL A 212 5.82 -4.10 -37.27
CA VAL A 212 5.74 -4.95 -36.07
C VAL A 212 5.67 -6.39 -36.57
N GLY A 213 6.66 -7.18 -36.19
CA GLY A 213 6.73 -8.60 -36.56
C GLY A 213 6.11 -9.48 -35.46
N PRO A 214 5.94 -10.80 -35.68
CA PRO A 214 5.71 -11.72 -34.59
C PRO A 214 6.86 -11.58 -33.61
N GLY A 215 6.52 -11.37 -32.33
CA GLY A 215 7.45 -11.04 -31.28
C GLY A 215 8.45 -12.17 -31.00
N GLN A 216 9.47 -11.90 -30.22
CA GLN A 216 10.15 -12.99 -29.51
C GLN A 216 9.11 -13.68 -28.65
N VAL A 217 9.09 -15.01 -28.66
CA VAL A 217 8.22 -15.78 -27.79
C VAL A 217 8.51 -15.35 -26.35
N VAL A 218 7.49 -14.92 -25.65
CA VAL A 218 7.58 -14.53 -24.25
C VAL A 218 6.59 -15.38 -23.47
N LEU A 219 7.08 -16.03 -22.40
CA LEU A 219 6.27 -16.76 -21.45
C LEU A 219 6.10 -15.89 -20.21
N GLN A 220 4.86 -15.64 -19.80
CA GLN A 220 4.51 -15.00 -18.53
C GLN A 220 3.66 -15.94 -17.71
N LEU A 221 4.06 -16.16 -16.47
CA LEU A 221 3.36 -16.98 -15.52
C LEU A 221 2.76 -16.12 -14.42
N GLN A 222 1.52 -16.41 -14.06
CA GLN A 222 0.82 -15.77 -12.96
C GLN A 222 0.24 -16.86 -12.04
N ALA A 223 0.65 -16.84 -10.78
CA ALA A 223 0.03 -17.65 -9.75
C ALA A 223 -1.20 -16.92 -9.22
N TYR A 224 -2.38 -17.56 -9.27
CA TYR A 224 -3.62 -16.97 -8.75
C TYR A 224 -3.75 -17.09 -7.23
N SER A 225 -2.96 -17.94 -6.58
CA SER A 225 -3.09 -18.29 -5.16
C SER A 225 -1.75 -18.62 -4.50
N GLY A 226 -0.69 -17.84 -4.81
CA GLY A 226 0.64 -18.12 -4.30
C GLY A 226 1.30 -19.35 -4.97
N THR A 227 2.48 -19.76 -4.48
CA THR A 227 3.26 -20.88 -5.04
C THR A 227 3.30 -22.10 -4.12
N ASP A 228 2.58 -22.04 -2.99
CA ASP A 228 2.53 -23.08 -1.99
C ASP A 228 1.36 -24.02 -2.23
N VAL A 229 1.59 -25.31 -2.07
CA VAL A 229 0.54 -26.31 -2.25
C VAL A 229 0.74 -27.48 -1.28
N ARG A 230 -0.31 -27.92 -0.62
CA ARG A 230 -0.23 -29.11 0.24
C ARG A 230 -0.25 -30.39 -0.60
N VAL A 231 0.38 -31.43 -0.08
CA VAL A 231 0.41 -32.76 -0.73
C VAL A 231 -0.97 -33.17 -1.23
N SER A 232 -1.01 -33.78 -2.40
CA SER A 232 -2.21 -34.24 -3.11
C SER A 232 -3.18 -33.13 -3.56
N ASN A 233 -2.94 -31.86 -3.25
CA ASN A 233 -3.72 -30.74 -3.73
C ASN A 233 -3.23 -30.23 -5.10
N LYS A 234 -4.02 -29.36 -5.71
CA LYS A 234 -3.72 -28.77 -7.02
C LYS A 234 -3.43 -27.29 -6.88
N LEU A 235 -2.46 -26.82 -7.65
CA LEU A 235 -2.13 -25.40 -7.84
C LEU A 235 -2.38 -25.05 -9.30
N ASN A 236 -3.17 -24.00 -9.54
CA ASN A 236 -3.44 -23.49 -10.88
C ASN A 236 -2.61 -22.23 -11.13
N LEU A 237 -1.94 -22.21 -12.27
CA LEU A 237 -1.07 -21.14 -12.70
C LEU A 237 -1.59 -20.59 -14.03
N GLY A 238 -1.76 -19.28 -14.13
CA GLY A 238 -2.06 -18.61 -15.39
C GLY A 238 -0.82 -18.54 -16.25
N LEU A 239 -0.88 -18.97 -17.50
CA LEU A 239 0.20 -18.85 -18.47
C LEU A 239 -0.25 -18.01 -19.64
N THR A 240 0.52 -16.96 -19.97
CA THR A 240 0.37 -16.19 -21.19
C THR A 240 1.57 -16.45 -22.09
N VAL A 241 1.31 -16.85 -23.33
CA VAL A 241 2.34 -17.08 -24.36
C VAL A 241 2.12 -16.04 -25.46
N ASN A 242 3.05 -15.10 -25.58
CA ASN A 242 3.01 -14.03 -26.58
C ASN A 242 4.09 -14.22 -27.63
N GLY A 243 3.91 -13.60 -28.81
CA GLY A 243 4.91 -13.57 -29.85
C GLY A 243 5.01 -14.84 -30.70
N THR A 244 4.00 -15.71 -30.68
CA THR A 244 3.93 -16.93 -31.49
C THR A 244 2.49 -17.28 -31.88
N ASP A 245 2.33 -17.88 -33.05
CA ASP A 245 1.06 -18.46 -33.51
C ASP A 245 0.80 -19.85 -32.89
N ASN A 246 1.81 -20.44 -32.23
CA ASN A 246 1.72 -21.74 -31.56
C ASN A 246 2.00 -21.58 -30.06
N PRO A 247 0.98 -21.34 -29.21
CA PRO A 247 1.12 -21.13 -27.78
C PRO A 247 1.40 -22.43 -26.99
N ALA A 248 1.62 -23.56 -27.64
CA ALA A 248 1.88 -24.83 -26.97
C ALA A 248 3.20 -24.79 -26.17
N VAL A 249 3.17 -25.40 -24.99
CA VAL A 249 4.33 -25.52 -24.12
C VAL A 249 4.59 -26.96 -23.70
N THR A 250 5.83 -27.24 -23.35
CA THR A 250 6.23 -28.50 -22.66
C THR A 250 6.50 -28.18 -21.20
N LEU A 251 6.11 -29.10 -20.32
CA LEU A 251 6.23 -28.97 -18.88
C LEU A 251 7.21 -29.99 -18.32
N GLN A 252 8.04 -29.56 -17.38
CA GLN A 252 8.89 -30.44 -16.59
C GLN A 252 8.79 -30.05 -15.11
N VAL A 253 8.79 -31.04 -14.23
CA VAL A 253 8.85 -30.84 -12.78
C VAL A 253 10.15 -31.45 -12.29
N ASN A 254 11.05 -30.66 -11.73
CA ASN A 254 12.42 -31.05 -11.36
C ASN A 254 13.11 -31.80 -12.51
N GLY A 255 12.95 -31.35 -13.75
CA GLY A 255 13.53 -31.97 -14.94
C GLY A 255 12.81 -33.23 -15.47
N ALA A 256 11.79 -33.74 -14.77
CA ALA A 256 10.97 -34.87 -15.23
C ALA A 256 9.86 -34.38 -16.15
N PRO A 257 9.74 -34.83 -17.42
CA PRO A 257 8.68 -34.42 -18.34
C PRO A 257 7.30 -34.72 -17.78
N GLY A 258 6.47 -33.67 -17.63
CA GLY A 258 5.14 -33.72 -17.00
C GLY A 258 5.18 -34.09 -15.52
N GLY A 259 6.33 -34.24 -14.92
CA GLY A 259 6.50 -34.65 -13.51
C GLY A 259 6.27 -36.14 -13.26
N ASN A 260 6.19 -36.54 -11.98
CA ASN A 260 5.96 -37.91 -11.56
C ASN A 260 5.38 -37.99 -10.13
N SER A 261 5.18 -39.18 -9.59
CA SER A 261 4.59 -39.37 -8.26
C SER A 261 5.47 -38.87 -7.09
N THR A 262 6.73 -38.55 -7.33
CA THR A 262 7.68 -38.11 -6.28
C THR A 262 7.74 -36.57 -6.19
N VAL A 263 7.63 -35.87 -7.33
CA VAL A 263 7.76 -34.44 -7.42
C VAL A 263 6.46 -33.76 -7.83
N GLY A 264 5.38 -34.53 -7.98
CA GLY A 264 4.10 -34.04 -8.50
C GLY A 264 4.03 -34.04 -10.02
N THR A 265 2.90 -33.68 -10.58
CA THR A 265 2.65 -33.70 -12.03
C THR A 265 2.08 -32.35 -12.48
N ALA A 266 2.49 -31.89 -13.66
CA ALA A 266 1.98 -30.68 -14.27
C ALA A 266 1.33 -30.97 -15.61
N VAL A 267 0.17 -30.38 -15.87
CA VAL A 267 -0.56 -30.48 -17.14
C VAL A 267 -0.99 -29.11 -17.63
N SER A 268 -0.93 -28.90 -18.93
CA SER A 268 -1.47 -27.73 -19.59
C SER A 268 -2.96 -27.96 -19.87
N ASN A 269 -3.80 -27.00 -19.49
CA ASN A 269 -5.24 -27.02 -19.67
C ASN A 269 -5.64 -26.43 -21.04
N THR A 270 -6.85 -26.70 -21.47
CA THR A 270 -7.38 -26.21 -22.75
C THR A 270 -7.62 -24.68 -22.77
N ASP A 271 -7.69 -24.04 -21.63
CA ASP A 271 -7.78 -22.58 -21.46
C ASP A 271 -6.43 -21.86 -21.42
N GLY A 272 -5.32 -22.62 -21.59
CA GLY A 272 -3.96 -22.11 -21.57
C GLY A 272 -3.34 -22.05 -20.15
N SER A 273 -4.10 -22.33 -19.11
CA SER A 273 -3.55 -22.41 -17.75
C SER A 273 -2.77 -23.74 -17.52
N ILE A 274 -2.00 -23.77 -16.43
CA ILE A 274 -1.28 -24.97 -16.00
C ILE A 274 -1.82 -25.41 -14.66
N THR A 275 -2.13 -26.70 -14.52
CA THR A 275 -2.45 -27.30 -13.23
C THR A 275 -1.28 -28.17 -12.78
N TYR A 276 -0.65 -27.77 -11.67
CA TYR A 276 0.29 -28.62 -10.94
C TYR A 276 -0.48 -29.40 -9.87
N THR A 277 -0.23 -30.70 -9.79
CA THR A 277 -0.79 -31.57 -8.74
C THR A 277 0.37 -32.06 -7.87
N ALA A 278 0.33 -31.66 -6.59
CA ALA A 278 1.38 -32.03 -5.64
C ALA A 278 1.44 -33.55 -5.39
N PRO A 279 2.61 -34.08 -5.11
CA PRO A 279 2.77 -35.51 -4.81
C PRO A 279 2.08 -35.87 -3.48
N PRO A 280 1.83 -37.16 -3.20
CA PRO A 280 1.17 -37.57 -1.96
C PRO A 280 2.03 -37.45 -0.70
N VAL A 281 3.33 -37.21 -0.87
CA VAL A 281 4.31 -36.98 0.22
C VAL A 281 5.21 -35.83 -0.17
N VAL A 282 5.57 -35.01 0.81
CA VAL A 282 6.50 -33.89 0.60
C VAL A 282 7.80 -34.39 -0.01
N PRO A 283 8.29 -33.83 -1.10
CA PRO A 283 9.55 -34.21 -1.74
C PRO A 283 10.76 -34.05 -0.81
N THR A 284 11.73 -34.92 -0.96
CA THR A 284 13.01 -34.88 -0.24
C THR A 284 14.16 -34.91 -1.24
N PRO A 285 15.30 -34.23 -0.99
CA PRO A 285 15.70 -33.55 0.24
C PRO A 285 15.09 -32.11 0.41
N SER A 286 14.38 -31.60 -0.58
CA SER A 286 13.74 -30.27 -0.54
C SER A 286 12.24 -30.39 -0.77
N ASN A 287 11.44 -29.63 -0.02
CA ASN A 287 10.02 -29.50 -0.26
C ASN A 287 9.69 -28.57 -1.46
N VAL A 288 10.67 -27.87 -2.00
CA VAL A 288 10.50 -27.02 -3.19
C VAL A 288 10.75 -27.85 -4.45
N VAL A 289 9.80 -27.78 -5.36
CA VAL A 289 9.91 -28.36 -6.71
C VAL A 289 9.92 -27.25 -7.74
N GLN A 290 10.71 -27.40 -8.78
CA GLN A 290 10.78 -26.44 -9.87
C GLN A 290 9.92 -26.91 -11.05
N LEU A 291 8.89 -26.15 -11.39
CA LEU A 291 8.12 -26.32 -12.63
C LEU A 291 8.80 -25.50 -13.73
N THR A 292 9.31 -26.17 -14.75
CA THR A 292 9.88 -25.54 -15.94
C THR A 292 8.90 -25.64 -17.11
N ILE A 293 8.62 -24.51 -17.73
CA ILE A 293 7.70 -24.37 -18.85
C ILE A 293 8.53 -23.89 -20.02
N THR A 294 8.52 -24.63 -21.12
CA THR A 294 9.32 -24.33 -22.32
C THR A 294 8.41 -24.21 -23.53
N SER A 295 8.57 -23.15 -24.32
CA SER A 295 7.83 -22.99 -25.57
C SER A 295 8.13 -24.11 -26.56
N VAL A 296 7.10 -24.65 -27.20
CA VAL A 296 7.25 -25.61 -28.28
C VAL A 296 7.78 -24.94 -29.55
N ASP A 297 7.35 -23.70 -29.80
CA ASP A 297 7.73 -22.94 -30.99
C ASP A 297 9.18 -22.43 -30.93
N ASN A 298 9.63 -22.05 -29.73
CA ASN A 298 11.03 -21.66 -29.50
C ASN A 298 11.59 -22.35 -28.24
N PRO A 299 12.18 -23.53 -28.34
CA PRO A 299 12.71 -24.29 -27.21
C PRO A 299 13.84 -23.62 -26.42
N ALA A 300 14.40 -22.51 -26.92
CA ALA A 300 15.34 -21.69 -26.16
C ALA A 300 14.68 -20.78 -25.14
N VAL A 301 13.34 -20.61 -25.22
CA VAL A 301 12.56 -19.77 -24.30
C VAL A 301 11.88 -20.67 -23.29
N SER A 302 12.24 -20.49 -22.03
CA SER A 302 11.63 -21.19 -20.90
C SER A 302 11.51 -20.27 -19.71
N ILE A 303 10.53 -20.56 -18.84
CA ILE A 303 10.35 -19.93 -17.54
C ILE A 303 10.25 -21.01 -16.48
N ALA A 304 10.79 -20.76 -15.31
CA ALA A 304 10.73 -21.69 -14.19
C ALA A 304 9.97 -21.05 -13.01
N GLN A 305 9.16 -21.87 -12.33
CA GLN A 305 8.44 -21.50 -11.12
C GLN A 305 8.77 -22.51 -10.02
N ASN A 306 9.22 -22.00 -8.89
CA ASN A 306 9.36 -22.81 -7.70
C ASN A 306 7.99 -22.94 -7.00
N ILE A 307 7.68 -24.16 -6.57
CA ILE A 307 6.45 -24.53 -5.88
C ILE A 307 6.82 -25.21 -4.58
N SER A 308 6.37 -24.68 -3.45
CA SER A 308 6.61 -25.29 -2.14
C SER A 308 5.53 -26.32 -1.84
N VAL A 309 5.91 -27.56 -1.66
CA VAL A 309 5.00 -28.65 -1.28
C VAL A 309 4.98 -28.80 0.23
N MET A 310 3.81 -28.64 0.82
CA MET A 310 3.61 -28.64 2.26
C MET A 310 2.96 -29.90 2.77
N ASN A 311 3.15 -30.16 4.05
CA ASN A 311 2.46 -31.24 4.75
C ASN A 311 0.92 -31.05 4.74
N PRO A 312 0.17 -32.16 4.80
CA PRO A 312 -1.29 -32.07 4.81
C PRO A 312 -1.81 -31.49 6.14
N ILE A 313 -2.97 -30.85 6.10
CA ILE A 313 -3.70 -30.51 7.32
C ILE A 313 -4.23 -31.83 7.90
N PRO A 314 -3.91 -32.16 9.17
CA PRO A 314 -4.40 -33.37 9.80
C PRO A 314 -5.90 -33.28 10.05
N ILE A 315 -6.60 -34.39 10.00
CA ILE A 315 -8.02 -34.49 10.33
C ILE A 315 -8.14 -35.42 11.52
N LEU A 316 -8.58 -34.90 12.65
CA LEU A 316 -8.86 -35.66 13.87
C LEU A 316 -10.35 -36.02 13.88
N THR A 317 -10.69 -37.26 14.03
CA THR A 317 -12.08 -37.73 13.97
C THR A 317 -12.59 -38.34 15.30
N SER A 318 -11.70 -38.89 16.10
CA SER A 318 -12.06 -39.43 17.41
C SER A 318 -10.84 -39.62 18.30
N ALA A 319 -11.10 -39.67 19.60
CA ALA A 319 -10.11 -40.04 20.62
C ALA A 319 -10.65 -41.15 21.51
N THR A 320 -9.78 -41.96 22.05
CA THR A 320 -10.17 -43.07 22.95
C THR A 320 -9.21 -43.09 24.15
N PRO A 321 -9.74 -42.96 25.37
CA PRO A 321 -11.11 -42.66 25.74
C PRO A 321 -11.50 -41.21 25.41
N MET A 322 -12.79 -40.91 25.42
CA MET A 322 -13.35 -39.53 25.33
C MET A 322 -13.67 -38.95 26.73
N ASN A 323 -13.59 -39.78 27.77
CA ASN A 323 -13.82 -39.38 29.15
C ASN A 323 -12.65 -39.84 30.00
N PHE A 324 -12.04 -38.93 30.70
CA PHE A 324 -10.83 -39.12 31.53
C PHE A 324 -11.13 -38.80 33.00
N ASN A 325 -10.25 -39.23 33.86
CA ASN A 325 -10.11 -38.70 35.20
C ASN A 325 -8.89 -37.81 35.28
N THR A 326 -8.80 -36.89 36.24
CA THR A 326 -7.59 -36.13 36.48
C THR A 326 -6.40 -37.05 36.80
N GLY A 327 -5.21 -36.68 36.36
CA GLY A 327 -3.97 -37.42 36.48
C GLY A 327 -3.38 -37.86 35.14
N PRO A 328 -2.33 -38.71 35.18
CA PRO A 328 -1.70 -39.22 33.96
C PRO A 328 -2.69 -40.07 33.15
N ALA A 329 -2.78 -39.82 31.87
CA ALA A 329 -3.65 -40.54 30.94
C ALA A 329 -2.94 -40.78 29.60
N THR A 330 -3.37 -41.84 28.91
CA THR A 330 -2.96 -42.12 27.53
C THR A 330 -4.18 -42.00 26.63
N ILE A 331 -4.04 -41.26 25.58
CA ILE A 331 -5.09 -40.98 24.59
C ILE A 331 -4.68 -41.61 23.24
N VAL A 332 -5.53 -42.38 22.66
CA VAL A 332 -5.40 -42.85 21.27
C VAL A 332 -6.25 -41.99 20.38
N LEU A 333 -5.63 -41.23 19.49
CA LEU A 333 -6.30 -40.34 18.54
C LEU A 333 -6.40 -41.05 17.18
N THR A 334 -7.59 -41.01 16.61
CA THR A 334 -7.89 -41.61 15.30
C THR A 334 -8.32 -40.51 14.34
N GLY A 335 -7.80 -40.57 13.11
CA GLY A 335 -8.11 -39.55 12.11
C GLY A 335 -7.53 -39.90 10.74
N SER A 336 -7.02 -38.91 10.04
CA SER A 336 -6.32 -39.09 8.77
C SER A 336 -5.29 -38.00 8.52
N LYS A 337 -4.40 -38.25 7.57
CA LYS A 337 -3.35 -37.30 7.19
C LYS A 337 -2.37 -36.96 8.32
N PHE A 338 -2.24 -37.82 9.32
CA PHE A 338 -1.17 -37.69 10.29
C PHE A 338 0.16 -38.07 9.64
N ILE A 339 1.23 -37.40 10.00
CA ILE A 339 2.55 -37.68 9.47
C ILE A 339 3.55 -37.91 10.60
N THR A 340 4.69 -38.51 10.27
CA THR A 340 5.77 -38.72 11.22
C THR A 340 6.22 -37.36 11.79
N GLY A 341 6.31 -37.26 13.12
CA GLY A 341 6.63 -36.03 13.82
C GLY A 341 5.40 -35.18 14.18
N ALA A 342 4.18 -35.64 13.86
CA ALA A 342 2.97 -34.99 14.34
C ALA A 342 2.94 -34.96 15.88
N THR A 343 2.45 -33.86 16.42
CA THR A 343 2.32 -33.63 17.86
C THR A 343 0.85 -33.50 18.22
N VAL A 344 0.45 -34.14 19.32
CA VAL A 344 -0.89 -33.92 19.90
C VAL A 344 -0.83 -32.69 20.76
N LEU A 345 -1.77 -31.77 20.56
CA LEU A 345 -1.99 -30.61 21.41
C LEU A 345 -3.20 -30.89 22.30
N VAL A 346 -3.08 -30.47 23.55
CA VAL A 346 -4.10 -30.57 24.58
C VAL A 346 -4.32 -29.16 25.14
N ASN A 347 -5.50 -28.61 24.95
CA ASN A 347 -5.80 -27.20 25.26
C ASN A 347 -4.73 -26.26 24.68
N GLY A 348 -4.36 -26.47 23.42
CA GLY A 348 -3.34 -25.69 22.68
C GLY A 348 -1.88 -25.97 23.04
N SER A 349 -1.61 -26.80 24.06
CA SER A 349 -0.23 -27.12 24.52
C SER A 349 0.18 -28.52 24.09
N PRO A 350 1.46 -28.77 23.74
CA PRO A 350 1.92 -30.12 23.41
C PRO A 350 1.68 -31.12 24.54
N ALA A 351 1.17 -32.31 24.19
CA ALA A 351 1.10 -33.43 25.10
C ALA A 351 2.50 -33.78 25.66
N THR A 352 2.55 -34.42 26.83
CA THR A 352 3.82 -34.84 27.48
C THR A 352 4.67 -35.69 26.54
N SER A 353 4.03 -36.51 25.72
CA SER A 353 4.67 -37.19 24.61
C SER A 353 3.62 -37.58 23.54
N THR A 354 4.04 -37.54 22.27
CA THR A 354 3.24 -38.06 21.16
C THR A 354 3.99 -39.16 20.45
N THR A 355 3.36 -40.30 20.22
CA THR A 355 3.89 -41.42 19.43
C THR A 355 3.09 -41.53 18.13
N TYR A 356 3.78 -41.44 17.00
CA TYR A 356 3.20 -41.68 15.69
C TYR A 356 3.09 -43.19 15.44
N ASP A 357 1.88 -43.69 15.27
CA ASP A 357 1.62 -45.08 14.96
C ASP A 357 1.36 -45.31 13.47
N SER A 358 0.52 -44.41 12.89
CA SER A 358 0.24 -44.47 11.45
C SER A 358 -0.34 -43.12 10.97
N GLY A 359 -0.55 -42.99 9.65
CA GLY A 359 -1.24 -41.85 9.09
C GLY A 359 -2.70 -41.65 9.55
N THR A 360 -3.21 -42.57 10.36
CA THR A 360 -4.58 -42.55 10.90
C THR A 360 -4.65 -42.72 12.40
N GLN A 361 -3.52 -42.88 13.07
CA GLN A 361 -3.49 -43.12 14.51
C GLN A 361 -2.25 -42.49 15.16
N LEU A 362 -2.48 -41.76 16.25
CA LEU A 362 -1.46 -41.24 17.18
C LEU A 362 -1.79 -41.73 18.60
N MET A 363 -0.74 -41.85 19.43
CA MET A 363 -0.91 -42.07 20.87
C MET A 363 -0.23 -40.94 21.62
N ALA A 364 -0.91 -40.33 22.55
CA ALA A 364 -0.38 -39.26 23.38
C ALA A 364 -0.47 -39.59 24.88
N ASN A 365 0.59 -39.26 25.61
CA ASN A 365 0.54 -39.26 27.07
C ASN A 365 0.35 -37.83 27.54
N VAL A 366 -0.57 -37.64 28.46
CA VAL A 366 -0.97 -36.35 29.01
C VAL A 366 -1.03 -36.41 30.53
N ASN A 367 -0.93 -35.28 31.20
CA ASN A 367 -1.23 -35.18 32.61
C ASN A 367 -2.35 -34.17 32.79
N LEU A 368 -3.56 -34.68 33.08
CA LEU A 368 -4.78 -33.89 33.14
C LEU A 368 -4.98 -33.37 34.55
N SER A 369 -4.72 -32.09 34.78
CA SER A 369 -4.78 -31.48 36.10
C SER A 369 -6.18 -30.99 36.48
N GLU A 370 -7.00 -30.64 35.50
CA GLU A 370 -8.27 -29.95 35.69
C GLU A 370 -9.44 -30.75 35.09
N PRO A 371 -10.56 -30.89 35.82
CA PRO A 371 -11.82 -31.37 35.25
C PRO A 371 -12.43 -30.35 34.28
N GLY A 372 -13.14 -30.83 33.28
CA GLY A 372 -13.80 -29.97 32.29
C GLY A 372 -13.65 -30.48 30.87
N ASN A 373 -13.89 -29.62 29.89
CA ASN A 373 -13.64 -29.90 28.50
C ASN A 373 -12.14 -30.00 28.24
N LEU A 374 -11.77 -30.89 27.35
CA LEU A 374 -10.40 -31.15 26.93
C LEU A 374 -10.33 -31.00 25.41
N ASP A 375 -9.74 -29.93 24.96
CA ASP A 375 -9.54 -29.70 23.53
C ASP A 375 -8.36 -30.49 23.02
N LEU A 376 -8.59 -31.38 22.08
CA LEU A 376 -7.60 -32.25 21.46
C LEU A 376 -7.41 -31.81 20.00
N GLN A 377 -6.17 -31.52 19.64
CA GLN A 377 -5.76 -31.22 18.27
C GLN A 377 -4.54 -32.05 17.90
N VAL A 378 -4.32 -32.17 16.60
CA VAL A 378 -3.09 -32.75 16.03
C VAL A 378 -2.39 -31.68 15.21
N LEU A 379 -1.12 -31.42 15.52
CA LEU A 379 -0.25 -30.52 14.76
C LEU A 379 0.69 -31.36 13.88
N ASN A 380 0.59 -31.24 12.56
CA ASN A 380 1.60 -31.76 11.66
C ASN A 380 2.78 -30.78 11.61
N PRO A 381 4.04 -31.28 11.60
CA PRO A 381 5.24 -30.43 11.61
C PRO A 381 5.48 -29.73 10.27
N ALA A 382 6.52 -28.87 10.21
CA ALA A 382 7.04 -28.28 8.98
C ALA A 382 7.44 -29.36 7.92
N PRO A 383 7.39 -29.05 6.61
CA PRO A 383 7.03 -27.77 6.03
C PRO A 383 5.53 -27.52 6.01
N GLY A 384 5.12 -26.26 6.21
CA GLY A 384 3.73 -25.84 6.29
C GLY A 384 2.99 -26.47 7.46
N PRO A 385 3.42 -26.22 8.73
CA PRO A 385 2.76 -26.79 9.90
C PRO A 385 1.28 -26.45 9.93
N ALA A 386 0.46 -27.40 10.34
CA ALA A 386 -0.99 -27.19 10.42
C ALA A 386 -1.60 -28.06 11.51
N THR A 387 -2.61 -27.49 12.20
CA THR A 387 -3.38 -28.17 13.22
C THR A 387 -4.69 -28.73 12.66
N SER A 388 -5.19 -29.78 13.27
CA SER A 388 -6.55 -30.26 13.03
C SER A 388 -7.58 -29.31 13.64
N ALA A 389 -8.84 -29.46 13.25
CA ALA A 389 -9.94 -28.95 14.06
C ALA A 389 -9.94 -29.60 15.47
N ASP A 390 -10.55 -28.89 16.42
CA ASP A 390 -10.69 -29.35 17.79
C ASP A 390 -11.55 -30.60 17.90
N LEU A 391 -11.18 -31.49 18.78
CA LEU A 391 -12.01 -32.61 19.23
C LEU A 391 -12.18 -32.47 20.73
N ILE A 392 -13.42 -32.28 21.19
CA ILE A 392 -13.71 -32.07 22.61
C ILE A 392 -13.87 -33.42 23.30
N ALA A 393 -13.01 -33.70 24.25
CA ALA A 393 -13.12 -34.78 25.23
C ALA A 393 -13.53 -34.18 26.61
N THR A 394 -13.75 -35.04 27.61
CA THR A 394 -14.15 -34.58 28.95
C THR A 394 -13.22 -35.17 30.02
N VAL A 395 -12.79 -34.31 30.94
CA VAL A 395 -12.14 -34.73 32.19
C VAL A 395 -13.14 -34.68 33.32
N ASN A 396 -13.40 -35.87 33.94
CA ASN A 396 -14.35 -36.00 35.01
C ASN A 396 -13.90 -35.27 36.29
N GLY A 397 -14.83 -34.69 36.98
CA GLY A 397 -14.63 -33.93 38.22
C GLY A 397 -15.54 -32.70 38.23
N THR A 398 -15.46 -31.94 39.31
CA THR A 398 -16.09 -30.61 39.31
C THR A 398 -15.13 -29.65 38.65
N PRO A 399 -15.50 -29.02 37.52
CA PRO A 399 -14.63 -28.02 36.89
C PRO A 399 -14.28 -26.92 37.92
N PRO A 400 -13.07 -26.36 37.89
CA PRO A 400 -12.75 -25.21 38.70
C PRO A 400 -13.73 -24.08 38.34
N ILE A 401 -14.20 -23.36 39.37
CA ILE A 401 -15.05 -22.19 39.14
C ILE A 401 -14.17 -21.12 38.50
N PRO A 402 -14.44 -20.60 37.30
CA PRO A 402 -13.67 -19.55 36.69
C PRO A 402 -13.59 -18.32 37.63
N ILE A 403 -12.40 -17.74 37.77
CA ILE A 403 -12.17 -16.50 38.51
C ILE A 403 -12.81 -15.32 37.74
N VAL A 404 -12.77 -15.40 36.42
CA VAL A 404 -13.42 -14.47 35.52
C VAL A 404 -14.48 -15.21 34.70
N ASN A 405 -15.69 -14.67 34.63
CA ASN A 405 -16.75 -15.29 33.82
C ASN A 405 -16.40 -15.24 32.32
N PRO A 406 -16.94 -16.15 31.47
CA PRO A 406 -16.58 -16.24 30.06
C PRO A 406 -16.84 -14.96 29.26
N GLN A 407 -17.89 -14.21 29.56
CA GLN A 407 -18.24 -12.97 28.85
C GLN A 407 -17.21 -11.87 29.12
N ASP A 408 -16.83 -11.68 30.38
CA ASP A 408 -15.79 -10.71 30.76
C ASP A 408 -14.41 -11.14 30.27
N ALA A 409 -14.13 -12.44 30.19
CA ALA A 409 -12.90 -12.97 29.60
C ALA A 409 -12.86 -12.71 28.09
N SER A 410 -13.96 -12.98 27.35
CA SER A 410 -14.06 -12.69 25.93
C SER A 410 -13.86 -11.19 25.67
N ARG A 411 -14.57 -10.31 26.38
CA ARG A 411 -14.45 -8.85 26.26
C ARG A 411 -13.03 -8.33 26.53
N PHE A 412 -12.35 -8.89 27.51
CA PHE A 412 -10.95 -8.55 27.78
C PHE A 412 -10.05 -8.94 26.59
N LEU A 413 -10.24 -10.14 26.05
CA LEU A 413 -9.44 -10.66 24.94
C LEU A 413 -9.69 -9.89 23.64
N GLU A 414 -10.92 -9.41 23.36
CA GLU A 414 -11.22 -8.50 22.25
C GLU A 414 -10.40 -7.21 22.32
N GLN A 415 -10.10 -6.70 23.51
CA GLN A 415 -9.29 -5.50 23.71
C GLN A 415 -7.79 -5.78 23.64
N ALA A 416 -7.37 -6.93 24.17
CA ALA A 416 -5.98 -7.29 24.41
C ALA A 416 -5.33 -8.13 23.31
N THR A 417 -6.12 -8.67 22.36
CA THR A 417 -5.66 -9.58 21.30
C THR A 417 -6.27 -9.22 19.94
N PHE A 418 -6.00 -10.01 18.92
CA PHE A 418 -6.67 -9.93 17.62
C PHE A 418 -8.00 -10.69 17.56
N GLY A 419 -8.53 -11.12 18.69
CA GLY A 419 -9.79 -11.83 18.86
C GLY A 419 -9.69 -12.99 19.84
N ALA A 420 -10.79 -13.32 20.48
CA ALA A 420 -10.87 -14.35 21.51
C ALA A 420 -11.12 -15.72 20.88
N SER A 421 -10.31 -16.73 21.21
CA SER A 421 -10.66 -18.13 20.97
C SER A 421 -11.33 -18.72 22.22
N ASP A 422 -12.05 -19.84 22.03
CA ASP A 422 -12.65 -20.58 23.16
C ASP A 422 -11.60 -21.02 24.20
N ALA A 423 -10.44 -21.47 23.73
CA ALA A 423 -9.32 -21.85 24.57
C ALA A 423 -8.76 -20.66 25.36
N ASP A 424 -8.62 -19.48 24.74
CA ASP A 424 -8.15 -18.26 25.41
C ASP A 424 -9.13 -17.79 26.49
N ILE A 425 -10.44 -17.81 26.16
CA ILE A 425 -11.52 -17.46 27.12
C ILE A 425 -11.47 -18.38 28.33
N HIS A 426 -11.36 -19.68 28.11
CA HIS A 426 -11.29 -20.66 29.18
C HIS A 426 -10.01 -20.48 30.02
N HIS A 427 -8.86 -20.35 29.38
CA HIS A 427 -7.57 -20.15 30.07
C HIS A 427 -7.58 -18.89 30.93
N LEU A 428 -7.94 -17.74 30.36
CA LEU A 428 -8.03 -16.49 31.11
C LEU A 428 -9.05 -16.59 32.24
N GLY A 429 -10.20 -17.25 31.97
CA GLY A 429 -11.23 -17.49 33.00
C GLY A 429 -10.67 -18.19 34.24
N LEU A 430 -9.79 -19.18 34.09
CA LEU A 430 -9.19 -19.94 35.16
C LEU A 430 -8.11 -19.18 35.92
N ILE A 431 -7.23 -18.45 35.23
CA ILE A 431 -6.06 -17.80 35.87
C ILE A 431 -6.27 -16.33 36.24
N GLY A 432 -7.26 -15.67 35.62
CA GLY A 432 -7.58 -14.26 35.83
C GLY A 432 -6.68 -13.29 35.08
N TYR A 433 -7.11 -12.02 35.02
CA TYR A 433 -6.46 -10.98 34.18
C TYR A 433 -4.99 -10.75 34.52
N GLN A 434 -4.64 -10.66 35.79
CA GLN A 434 -3.28 -10.31 36.24
C GLN A 434 -2.27 -11.43 35.89
N ALA A 435 -2.66 -12.70 36.09
CA ALA A 435 -1.83 -13.84 35.74
C ALA A 435 -1.65 -13.95 34.22
N TRP A 436 -2.73 -13.80 33.49
CA TRP A 436 -2.69 -13.81 32.03
C TRP A 436 -1.80 -12.69 31.44
N LEU A 437 -1.91 -11.46 31.96
CA LEU A 437 -1.02 -10.36 31.55
C LEU A 437 0.45 -10.70 31.87
N THR A 438 0.72 -11.30 33.03
CA THR A 438 2.07 -11.70 33.40
C THR A 438 2.63 -12.76 32.46
N GLU A 439 1.83 -13.73 32.02
CA GLU A 439 2.20 -14.73 31.03
C GLU A 439 2.51 -14.05 29.68
N GLN A 440 1.63 -13.19 29.21
CA GLN A 440 1.79 -12.51 27.90
C GLN A 440 3.00 -11.57 27.88
N PHE A 441 3.29 -10.84 28.94
CA PHE A 441 4.48 -10.00 29.04
C PHE A 441 5.79 -10.78 28.99
N ASN A 442 5.77 -12.03 29.46
CA ASN A 442 6.94 -12.91 29.49
C ASN A 442 7.04 -13.79 28.22
N MET A 443 6.04 -13.80 27.37
CA MET A 443 6.11 -14.57 26.12
C MET A 443 7.19 -14.03 25.19
N PRO A 444 8.00 -14.89 24.56
CA PRO A 444 8.91 -14.49 23.48
C PRO A 444 8.15 -13.76 22.35
N ALA A 445 8.77 -12.76 21.77
CA ALA A 445 8.20 -12.09 20.60
C ALA A 445 8.18 -13.03 19.39
N THR A 446 7.11 -12.99 18.63
CA THR A 446 7.01 -13.65 17.32
C THR A 446 7.28 -12.59 16.24
N PRO A 447 8.49 -12.55 15.65
CA PRO A 447 8.88 -11.52 14.70
C PRO A 447 8.40 -11.84 13.27
N SER A 448 8.17 -10.79 12.46
CA SER A 448 7.74 -10.86 11.06
C SER A 448 8.92 -11.00 10.10
N GLU A 449 10.04 -10.33 10.39
CA GLU A 449 11.19 -10.25 9.48
C GLU A 449 11.77 -11.62 9.11
N PRO A 450 11.95 -12.58 10.04
CA PRO A 450 12.45 -13.89 9.68
C PRO A 450 11.52 -14.68 8.73
N ALA A 451 10.21 -14.50 8.85
CA ALA A 451 9.25 -15.14 7.94
C ALA A 451 9.33 -14.52 6.53
N VAL A 452 9.45 -13.19 6.44
CA VAL A 452 9.68 -12.47 5.19
C VAL A 452 11.00 -12.88 4.56
N GLU A 453 12.09 -12.96 5.33
CA GLU A 453 13.40 -13.38 4.84
C GLU A 453 13.37 -14.81 4.32
N GLN A 454 12.71 -15.73 5.04
CA GLN A 454 12.55 -17.11 4.60
C GLN A 454 11.77 -17.18 3.29
N ALA A 455 10.66 -16.44 3.17
CA ALA A 455 9.83 -16.41 1.96
C ALA A 455 10.60 -15.81 0.77
N ILE A 456 11.42 -14.77 1.00
CA ILE A 456 12.34 -14.23 -0.02
C ILE A 456 13.31 -15.30 -0.51
N VAL A 457 13.95 -16.04 0.39
CA VAL A 457 14.91 -17.11 0.04
C VAL A 457 14.22 -18.25 -0.69
N GLU A 458 13.05 -18.68 -0.24
CA GLU A 458 12.28 -19.78 -0.84
C GLU A 458 11.80 -19.45 -2.26
N ASN A 459 11.43 -18.21 -2.51
CA ASN A 459 10.99 -17.73 -3.81
C ASN A 459 12.14 -17.47 -4.81
N ASN A 460 13.40 -17.58 -4.36
CA ASN A 460 14.55 -17.26 -5.19
C ASN A 460 15.62 -18.36 -5.14
N PRO A 461 15.83 -19.07 -6.26
CA PRO A 461 16.95 -19.98 -6.34
C PRO A 461 18.28 -19.21 -6.18
N PRO A 462 19.27 -19.76 -5.47
CA PRO A 462 20.55 -19.09 -5.29
C PRO A 462 21.21 -18.85 -6.65
N CYS A 463 21.58 -17.61 -6.91
CA CYS A 463 22.34 -17.24 -8.09
C CYS A 463 23.72 -17.92 -8.10
N ALA A 464 24.20 -18.25 -9.29
CA ALA A 464 25.60 -18.72 -9.42
C ALA A 464 26.55 -17.62 -8.92
N ALA A 465 27.59 -18.00 -8.20
CA ALA A 465 28.54 -17.05 -7.66
C ALA A 465 29.15 -16.20 -8.80
N GLY A 466 28.97 -14.88 -8.71
CA GLY A 466 29.42 -13.88 -9.70
C GLY A 466 28.43 -13.55 -10.80
N ASP A 467 27.20 -14.08 -10.79
CA ASP A 467 26.16 -13.67 -11.75
C ASP A 467 25.47 -12.38 -11.29
N LEU A 468 26.05 -11.25 -11.65
CA LEU A 468 25.53 -9.91 -11.32
C LEU A 468 24.14 -9.62 -11.93
N LYS A 469 23.79 -10.28 -13.05
CA LYS A 469 22.48 -10.07 -13.68
C LYS A 469 21.39 -10.85 -12.94
N CYS A 470 21.68 -12.06 -12.50
CA CYS A 470 20.80 -12.84 -11.67
C CYS A 470 20.57 -12.13 -10.33
N ASN A 471 21.64 -11.70 -9.67
CA ASN A 471 21.55 -10.95 -8.41
C ASN A 471 20.72 -9.66 -8.54
N ALA A 472 20.87 -8.91 -9.62
CA ALA A 472 20.08 -7.69 -9.85
C ALA A 472 18.60 -8.02 -10.15
N ALA A 473 18.33 -9.08 -10.92
CA ALA A 473 16.95 -9.50 -11.22
C ALA A 473 16.23 -10.02 -9.98
N LEU A 474 16.91 -10.80 -9.15
CA LEU A 474 16.40 -11.28 -7.87
C LEU A 474 16.12 -10.13 -6.91
N PHE A 475 16.99 -9.13 -6.87
CA PHE A 475 16.78 -7.93 -6.07
C PHE A 475 15.49 -7.21 -6.45
N VAL A 476 15.28 -6.93 -7.74
CA VAL A 476 14.08 -6.24 -8.24
C VAL A 476 12.82 -7.05 -7.93
N GLN A 477 12.85 -8.36 -8.14
CA GLN A 477 11.71 -9.25 -7.92
C GLN A 477 11.35 -9.40 -6.44
N ASN A 478 12.33 -9.42 -5.54
CA ASN A 478 12.13 -9.60 -4.10
C ASN A 478 11.69 -8.34 -3.40
N ASN A 479 12.20 -7.19 -3.81
CA ASN A 479 11.85 -5.90 -3.22
C ASN A 479 10.50 -5.37 -3.67
N GLN A 480 9.84 -6.00 -4.64
CA GLN A 480 8.51 -5.57 -5.11
C GLN A 480 7.37 -6.44 -4.57
N ASN A 481 7.67 -7.47 -3.76
CA ASN A 481 6.64 -8.36 -3.23
C ASN A 481 6.22 -7.96 -1.81
N GLU A 482 5.48 -6.86 -1.72
CA GLU A 482 4.83 -6.37 -0.51
C GLU A 482 3.89 -7.42 0.13
N ASN A 483 3.40 -8.40 -0.63
CA ASN A 483 2.53 -9.46 -0.12
C ASN A 483 3.21 -10.29 0.98
N LEU A 484 4.53 -10.46 0.95
CA LEU A 484 5.25 -11.24 1.96
C LEU A 484 5.11 -10.64 3.37
N VAL A 485 5.12 -9.31 3.46
CA VAL A 485 4.92 -8.61 4.73
C VAL A 485 3.47 -8.76 5.21
N GLN A 486 2.52 -8.71 4.28
CA GLN A 486 1.11 -8.92 4.56
C GLN A 486 0.83 -10.36 5.05
N GLU A 487 1.38 -11.36 4.39
CA GLU A 487 1.27 -12.76 4.78
C GLU A 487 1.81 -12.99 6.20
N ALA A 488 3.00 -12.45 6.50
CA ALA A 488 3.59 -12.53 7.84
C ALA A 488 2.71 -11.84 8.90
N PHE A 489 2.15 -10.67 8.59
CA PHE A 489 1.22 -9.98 9.47
C PHE A 489 -0.04 -10.81 9.77
N TRP A 490 -0.68 -11.37 8.73
CA TRP A 490 -1.88 -12.18 8.92
C TRP A 490 -1.58 -13.47 9.69
N GLN A 491 -0.48 -14.15 9.36
CA GLN A 491 -0.06 -15.35 10.09
C GLN A 491 0.10 -15.06 11.58
N GLN A 492 0.83 -13.99 11.94
CA GLN A 492 1.08 -13.66 13.35
C GLN A 492 -0.19 -13.21 14.07
N SER A 493 -0.99 -12.35 13.44
CA SER A 493 -2.23 -11.87 14.03
C SER A 493 -3.19 -13.02 14.37
N LEU A 494 -3.21 -14.07 13.55
CA LEU A 494 -4.11 -15.20 13.71
C LEU A 494 -3.54 -16.33 14.60
N THR A 495 -2.23 -16.56 14.57
CA THR A 495 -1.65 -17.81 15.12
C THR A 495 -0.59 -17.60 16.21
N ALA A 496 -0.03 -16.40 16.38
CA ALA A 496 1.02 -16.18 17.37
C ALA A 496 0.49 -16.31 18.80
N ASN A 497 1.30 -16.89 19.68
CA ASN A 497 0.93 -17.06 21.10
C ASN A 497 1.08 -15.76 21.91
N ASP A 498 1.98 -14.86 21.50
CA ASP A 498 2.20 -13.54 22.13
C ASP A 498 1.18 -12.50 21.68
N GLN A 499 -0.10 -12.84 21.75
CA GLN A 499 -1.22 -12.06 21.21
C GLN A 499 -1.29 -10.63 21.75
N LEU A 500 -1.03 -10.44 23.04
CA LEU A 500 -1.00 -9.08 23.61
C LEU A 500 0.08 -8.22 22.95
N ARG A 501 1.26 -8.79 22.73
CA ARG A 501 2.36 -8.09 22.05
C ARG A 501 1.98 -7.73 20.61
N GLN A 502 1.41 -8.67 19.88
CA GLN A 502 0.97 -8.43 18.50
C GLN A 502 -0.11 -7.34 18.44
N ARG A 503 -1.06 -7.33 19.37
CA ARG A 503 -2.13 -6.32 19.42
C ARG A 503 -1.60 -4.92 19.80
N VAL A 504 -0.67 -4.84 20.76
CA VAL A 504 -0.01 -3.57 21.13
C VAL A 504 0.90 -3.08 20.02
N LYS A 505 1.67 -3.97 19.39
CA LYS A 505 2.48 -3.71 18.19
C LYS A 505 1.64 -3.09 17.06
N TYR A 506 0.45 -3.64 16.82
CA TYR A 506 -0.51 -3.08 15.86
C TYR A 506 -0.99 -1.68 16.25
N ALA A 507 -1.36 -1.48 17.53
CA ALA A 507 -1.77 -0.15 18.01
C ALA A 507 -0.64 0.89 17.90
N LEU A 508 0.61 0.49 18.19
CA LEU A 508 1.77 1.36 18.00
C LEU A 508 2.02 1.69 16.52
N SER A 509 1.79 0.74 15.60
CA SER A 509 1.94 1.01 14.16
C SER A 509 0.88 1.97 13.60
N GLN A 510 -0.25 2.09 14.29
CA GLN A 510 -1.28 3.09 13.96
C GLN A 510 -0.95 4.49 14.51
N LEU A 511 -0.09 4.57 15.50
CA LEU A 511 0.41 5.83 16.06
C LEU A 511 1.72 6.27 15.38
N PHE A 512 2.68 5.37 15.23
CA PHE A 512 3.97 5.58 14.57
C PHE A 512 3.87 5.07 13.13
N VAL A 513 3.11 5.80 12.32
CA VAL A 513 2.72 5.37 10.97
C VAL A 513 3.90 5.42 10.02
N ILE A 514 4.11 4.33 9.28
CA ILE A 514 4.75 4.31 7.97
C ILE A 514 3.77 3.73 6.96
N SER A 515 3.96 4.02 5.68
CA SER A 515 3.07 3.49 4.64
C SER A 515 3.80 3.30 3.32
N GLY A 516 3.61 2.14 2.70
CA GLY A 516 3.99 1.86 1.32
C GLY A 516 3.08 2.58 0.31
N ASN A 517 1.91 3.06 0.72
CA ASN A 517 1.02 3.78 -0.17
C ASN A 517 1.64 5.13 -0.58
N ASN A 518 1.78 5.37 -1.88
CA ASN A 518 2.44 6.55 -2.45
C ASN A 518 3.94 6.69 -2.13
N SER A 519 4.57 5.66 -1.59
CA SER A 519 6.02 5.61 -1.34
C SER A 519 6.64 4.35 -1.94
N THR A 520 7.05 4.42 -3.19
CA THR A 520 7.74 3.31 -3.86
C THR A 520 9.02 2.89 -3.14
N ALA A 521 9.65 3.80 -2.40
CA ALA A 521 10.83 3.50 -1.61
C ALA A 521 10.53 2.55 -0.46
N ILE A 522 9.41 2.75 0.27
CA ILE A 522 9.00 1.86 1.37
C ILE A 522 8.43 0.56 0.81
N GLN A 523 7.50 0.65 -0.13
CA GLN A 523 6.85 -0.51 -0.77
C GLN A 523 7.85 -1.53 -1.34
N ASN A 524 9.02 -1.06 -1.77
CA ASN A 524 10.06 -1.92 -2.33
C ASN A 524 11.04 -2.47 -1.27
N MET A 525 10.76 -2.27 0.02
CA MET A 525 11.62 -2.73 1.12
C MET A 525 10.84 -3.59 2.13
N PRO A 526 10.28 -4.75 1.73
CA PRO A 526 9.46 -5.57 2.63
C PRO A 526 10.20 -6.03 3.89
N ARG A 527 11.52 -6.27 3.81
CA ARG A 527 12.35 -6.57 4.98
C ARG A 527 12.41 -5.39 5.95
N GLY A 528 12.56 -4.15 5.42
CA GLY A 528 12.56 -2.92 6.19
C GLY A 528 11.21 -2.68 6.86
N GLU A 529 10.09 -2.89 6.14
CA GLU A 529 8.74 -2.81 6.70
C GLU A 529 8.53 -3.82 7.84
N ALA A 530 8.92 -5.08 7.63
CA ALA A 530 8.84 -6.12 8.66
C ALA A 530 9.72 -5.81 9.87
N SER A 531 10.96 -5.36 9.65
CA SER A 531 11.89 -4.97 10.72
C SER A 531 11.38 -3.77 11.52
N TYR A 532 10.80 -2.77 10.85
CA TYR A 532 10.15 -1.64 11.53
C TYR A 532 9.02 -2.10 12.44
N TYR A 533 8.18 -2.98 11.93
CA TYR A 533 7.07 -3.52 12.71
C TYR A 533 7.56 -4.37 13.90
N ASP A 534 8.60 -5.18 13.67
CA ASP A 534 9.19 -6.00 14.74
C ASP A 534 9.86 -5.14 15.82
N MET A 535 10.48 -4.01 15.45
CA MET A 535 10.99 -3.02 16.41
C MET A 535 9.87 -2.50 17.31
N LEU A 536 8.71 -2.12 16.76
CA LEU A 536 7.54 -1.71 17.57
C LEU A 536 7.09 -2.83 18.50
N GLY A 537 7.14 -4.09 18.06
CA GLY A 537 6.81 -5.26 18.88
C GLY A 537 7.81 -5.54 20.00
N ASN A 538 9.10 -5.37 19.74
CA ASN A 538 10.15 -5.51 20.73
C ASN A 538 10.04 -4.46 21.83
N ASP A 539 9.69 -3.24 21.47
CA ASP A 539 9.53 -2.10 22.36
C ASP A 539 8.14 -2.00 23.00
N ALA A 540 7.18 -2.84 22.58
CA ALA A 540 5.79 -2.78 23.01
C ALA A 540 5.61 -2.80 24.54
N PHE A 541 6.53 -3.46 25.27
CA PHE A 541 6.56 -3.55 26.73
C PHE A 541 7.84 -2.94 27.33
N GLY A 542 8.58 -2.18 26.52
CA GLY A 542 9.81 -1.49 26.89
C GLY A 542 9.58 -0.12 27.52
N ASN A 543 10.51 0.79 27.27
CA ASN A 543 10.40 2.19 27.71
C ASN A 543 10.12 3.10 26.50
N PHE A 544 9.14 3.98 26.64
CA PHE A 544 8.73 4.91 25.58
C PHE A 544 9.91 5.75 25.03
N ARG A 545 10.87 6.12 25.89
CA ARG A 545 12.05 6.89 25.45
C ARG A 545 12.90 6.10 24.44
N ILE A 546 13.03 4.78 24.66
CA ILE A 546 13.74 3.87 23.76
C ILE A 546 12.94 3.72 22.47
N LEU A 547 11.66 3.39 22.56
CA LEU A 547 10.75 3.30 21.42
C LEU A 547 10.82 4.56 20.55
N LEU A 548 10.76 5.75 21.13
CA LEU A 548 10.83 7.02 20.40
C LEU A 548 12.16 7.17 19.65
N GLN A 549 13.27 6.75 20.25
CA GLN A 549 14.58 6.76 19.59
C GLN A 549 14.64 5.77 18.44
N ASP A 550 14.16 4.55 18.64
CA ASP A 550 14.23 3.50 17.63
C ASP A 550 13.31 3.81 16.45
N VAL A 551 12.13 4.40 16.71
CA VAL A 551 11.27 4.98 15.65
C VAL A 551 12.01 6.10 14.90
N THR A 552 12.64 7.04 15.61
CA THR A 552 13.34 8.18 15.02
C THR A 552 14.49 7.72 14.11
N LEU A 553 15.24 6.72 14.55
CA LEU A 553 16.41 6.23 13.81
C LEU A 553 16.07 5.12 12.80
N SER A 554 14.82 4.67 12.73
CA SER A 554 14.43 3.71 11.71
C SER A 554 14.55 4.33 10.31
N PRO A 555 15.25 3.68 9.36
CA PRO A 555 15.32 4.17 7.98
C PRO A 555 13.95 4.19 7.29
N MET A 556 13.01 3.32 7.66
CA MET A 556 11.66 3.31 7.11
C MET A 556 10.88 4.56 7.53
N MET A 557 10.97 4.94 8.81
CA MET A 557 10.40 6.20 9.31
C MET A 557 11.14 7.40 8.70
N GLY A 558 12.47 7.35 8.61
CA GLY A 558 13.28 8.38 7.98
C GLY A 558 12.92 8.61 6.51
N GLN A 559 12.60 7.54 5.77
CA GLN A 559 12.15 7.60 4.39
C GLN A 559 10.70 8.14 4.29
N PHE A 560 9.81 7.73 5.20
CA PHE A 560 8.41 8.13 5.18
C PHE A 560 8.21 9.61 5.50
N LEU A 561 8.94 10.14 6.49
CA LEU A 561 8.83 11.52 6.95
C LEU A 561 10.05 12.40 6.59
N SER A 562 10.81 12.02 5.58
CA SER A 562 11.90 12.81 4.98
C SER A 562 13.04 13.18 5.95
N MET A 563 13.23 12.44 7.03
CA MET A 563 14.37 12.64 7.94
C MET A 563 15.65 12.02 7.36
N LEU A 564 15.52 10.90 6.65
CA LEU A 564 16.66 10.25 6.02
C LEU A 564 17.20 11.15 4.91
N GLY A 565 18.49 11.51 4.97
CA GLY A 565 19.11 12.40 4.01
C GLY A 565 18.71 13.89 4.17
N ASN A 566 18.10 14.28 5.29
CA ASN A 566 17.81 15.69 5.58
C ASN A 566 19.10 16.46 5.87
N ASP A 567 19.47 17.40 4.98
CA ASP A 567 20.71 18.17 5.07
C ASP A 567 20.52 19.44 5.92
N LYS A 568 21.62 19.92 6.49
CA LYS A 568 21.70 21.15 7.30
C LYS A 568 21.18 22.43 6.62
N GLY A 569 20.83 22.34 5.34
CA GLY A 569 20.44 23.49 4.55
C GLY A 569 21.61 24.35 4.06
N ASN A 570 21.27 25.35 3.28
CA ASN A 570 22.21 26.32 2.71
C ASN A 570 21.54 27.71 2.53
N ALA A 571 22.14 28.62 1.80
CA ALA A 571 21.60 29.98 1.60
C ALA A 571 20.21 30.02 0.89
N THR A 572 19.79 28.93 0.27
CA THR A 572 18.56 28.83 -0.55
C THR A 572 17.61 27.72 -0.13
N THR A 573 18.03 26.81 0.74
CA THR A 573 17.25 25.66 1.21
C THR A 573 17.36 25.54 2.72
N ASP A 574 16.21 25.39 3.39
CA ASP A 574 16.13 25.08 4.80
C ASP A 574 16.07 23.56 5.02
N PRO A 575 16.41 23.05 6.23
CA PRO A 575 16.15 21.65 6.58
C PRO A 575 14.69 21.27 6.42
N ASP A 576 14.43 20.00 6.03
CA ASP A 576 13.07 19.49 5.95
C ASP A 576 12.41 19.43 7.34
N GLU A 577 11.21 19.99 7.45
CA GLU A 577 10.47 20.14 8.70
C GLU A 577 9.51 18.95 8.98
N ASN A 578 9.34 18.03 8.04
CA ASN A 578 8.27 17.04 8.09
C ASN A 578 8.37 16.17 9.37
N TYR A 579 9.50 15.50 9.58
CA TYR A 579 9.70 14.70 10.77
C TYR A 579 9.62 15.53 12.07
N ALA A 580 10.21 16.72 12.09
CA ALA A 580 10.17 17.62 13.25
C ALA A 580 8.75 18.00 13.64
N ARG A 581 7.88 18.20 12.68
CA ARG A 581 6.46 18.48 12.90
C ARG A 581 5.73 17.27 13.45
N GLU A 582 5.90 16.11 12.81
CA GLU A 582 5.13 14.93 13.14
C GLU A 582 5.58 14.28 14.47
N VAL A 583 6.86 14.34 14.81
CA VAL A 583 7.32 13.85 16.12
C VAL A 583 6.71 14.62 17.28
N MET A 584 6.47 15.93 17.12
CA MET A 584 5.75 16.73 18.10
C MET A 584 4.23 16.52 18.01
N GLN A 585 3.68 16.60 16.82
CA GLN A 585 2.24 16.64 16.59
C GLN A 585 1.55 15.29 16.81
N LEU A 586 2.10 14.23 16.22
CA LEU A 586 1.46 12.91 16.18
C LEU A 586 2.04 11.94 17.20
N PHE A 587 3.35 11.99 17.47
CA PHE A 587 4.03 10.95 18.23
C PHE A 587 4.18 11.27 19.72
N THR A 588 4.21 12.55 20.11
CA THR A 588 4.57 12.90 21.50
C THR A 588 3.66 13.89 22.18
N ILE A 589 3.55 15.14 21.75
CA ILE A 589 2.96 16.19 22.56
C ILE A 589 1.63 16.75 22.02
N GLY A 590 1.30 16.48 20.77
CA GLY A 590 0.08 16.97 20.15
C GLY A 590 0.07 18.47 19.89
N LEU A 591 -1.02 18.98 19.32
CA LEU A 591 -1.17 20.40 18.97
C LEU A 591 -1.48 21.32 20.16
N TRP A 592 -2.13 20.76 21.18
CA TRP A 592 -2.71 21.54 22.26
C TRP A 592 -2.17 21.12 23.62
N GLN A 593 -1.91 22.10 24.47
CA GLN A 593 -1.56 21.85 25.88
C GLN A 593 -2.70 21.08 26.56
N LEU A 594 -2.33 19.99 27.23
CA LEU A 594 -3.25 19.12 27.95
C LEU A 594 -3.07 19.25 29.46
N LYS A 595 -4.12 18.98 30.19
CA LYS A 595 -4.05 18.62 31.59
C LYS A 595 -3.73 17.13 31.73
N ASP A 596 -3.40 16.67 32.92
CA ASP A 596 -3.10 15.26 33.22
C ASP A 596 -4.27 14.31 32.85
N ASP A 597 -5.47 14.85 32.74
CA ASP A 597 -6.69 14.14 32.39
C ASP A 597 -6.97 14.10 30.86
N GLY A 598 -6.06 14.60 30.04
CA GLY A 598 -6.16 14.64 28.60
C GLY A 598 -7.11 15.71 28.05
N THR A 599 -7.67 16.58 28.90
CA THR A 599 -8.47 17.73 28.46
C THR A 599 -7.57 18.90 28.09
N GLN A 600 -8.01 19.68 27.10
CA GLN A 600 -7.23 20.84 26.62
C GLN A 600 -7.15 21.93 27.68
N GLN A 601 -5.97 22.55 27.81
CA GLN A 601 -5.78 23.72 28.66
C GLN A 601 -6.26 24.97 27.91
N PRO A 602 -7.13 25.80 28.54
CA PRO A 602 -7.51 27.06 27.94
C PRO A 602 -6.36 28.06 27.98
N GLY A 603 -6.04 28.68 26.86
CA GLY A 603 -5.15 29.81 26.76
C GLY A 603 -5.79 31.12 27.21
N ALA A 604 -5.05 32.21 27.15
CA ALA A 604 -5.45 33.53 27.62
C ALA A 604 -6.76 34.07 26.98
N ASN A 605 -7.10 33.61 25.78
CA ASN A 605 -8.29 34.05 25.04
C ASN A 605 -9.44 33.04 25.10
N GLY A 606 -9.37 32.01 25.98
CA GLY A 606 -10.35 30.93 26.04
C GLY A 606 -10.25 29.92 24.90
N GLN A 607 -9.31 30.12 23.96
CA GLN A 607 -8.98 29.11 22.95
C GLN A 607 -7.94 28.12 23.52
N PRO A 608 -7.83 26.90 22.99
CA PRO A 608 -6.79 25.98 23.40
C PRO A 608 -5.38 26.59 23.26
N SER A 609 -4.50 26.32 24.22
CA SER A 609 -3.10 26.76 24.18
C SER A 609 -2.29 25.81 23.30
N ALA A 610 -1.55 26.34 22.32
CA ALA A 610 -0.67 25.52 21.49
C ALA A 610 0.50 24.93 22.30
N THR A 611 0.93 23.72 21.95
CA THR A 611 2.11 23.07 22.57
C THR A 611 3.41 23.61 22.02
N TYR A 612 3.48 23.93 20.75
CA TYR A 612 4.65 24.41 20.06
C TYR A 612 4.31 25.46 19.00
N THR A 613 5.30 26.15 18.51
CA THR A 613 5.23 27.16 17.46
C THR A 613 5.99 26.71 16.21
N ASN A 614 5.82 27.42 15.09
CA ASN A 614 6.62 27.13 13.89
C ASN A 614 8.13 27.31 14.13
N SER A 615 8.52 28.21 15.04
CA SER A 615 9.94 28.37 15.43
C SER A 615 10.50 27.11 16.10
N ASP A 616 9.69 26.42 16.91
CA ASP A 616 10.07 25.14 17.54
C ASP A 616 10.26 24.05 16.46
N VAL A 617 9.37 24.02 15.44
CA VAL A 617 9.50 23.10 14.30
C VAL A 617 10.81 23.33 13.56
N MET A 618 11.14 24.58 13.21
CA MET A 618 12.38 24.92 12.51
C MET A 618 13.62 24.58 13.34
N GLY A 619 13.59 24.88 14.66
CA GLY A 619 14.67 24.54 15.57
C GLY A 619 14.90 23.04 15.66
N LEU A 620 13.83 22.26 15.72
CA LEU A 620 13.88 20.81 15.80
C LEU A 620 14.26 20.18 14.45
N ALA A 621 13.82 20.74 13.32
CA ALA A 621 14.23 20.32 11.99
C ALA A 621 15.74 20.38 11.82
N ALA A 622 16.38 21.43 12.35
CA ALA A 622 17.84 21.55 12.35
C ALA A 622 18.54 20.46 13.21
N VAL A 623 17.87 19.92 14.23
CA VAL A 623 18.37 18.77 15.01
C VAL A 623 18.33 17.49 14.19
N PHE A 624 17.28 17.27 13.42
CA PHE A 624 17.09 16.04 12.65
C PHE A 624 17.82 16.03 11.31
N THR A 625 18.79 16.92 11.10
CA THR A 625 19.71 16.90 9.96
C THR A 625 20.89 15.96 10.19
N GLY A 626 21.45 15.46 9.12
CA GLY A 626 22.68 14.66 9.17
C GLY A 626 22.50 13.21 9.58
N PHE A 627 21.33 12.61 9.30
CA PHE A 627 21.09 11.17 9.45
C PHE A 627 20.83 10.51 8.11
N GLY A 628 21.56 9.46 7.80
CA GLY A 628 21.52 8.75 6.52
C GLY A 628 21.59 7.23 6.70
N TRP A 629 21.72 6.52 5.60
CA TRP A 629 21.78 5.06 5.61
C TRP A 629 22.99 4.56 6.40
N ASN A 630 22.80 3.51 7.17
CA ASN A 630 23.88 2.84 7.89
C ASN A 630 24.43 1.70 7.03
N ILE A 631 25.44 2.01 6.24
CA ILE A 631 26.13 1.04 5.40
C ILE A 631 27.38 0.55 6.15
N PRO A 632 27.42 -0.71 6.61
CA PRO A 632 28.54 -1.21 7.39
C PRO A 632 29.89 -1.03 6.68
N GLY A 633 30.79 -0.25 7.32
CA GLY A 633 32.12 0.04 6.78
C GLY A 633 32.20 1.20 5.80
N ASP A 634 31.09 1.85 5.47
CA ASP A 634 31.04 3.08 4.68
C ASP A 634 30.44 4.23 5.49
N SER A 635 31.28 5.20 5.86
CA SER A 635 30.87 6.46 6.48
C SER A 635 31.08 7.67 5.54
N SER A 636 31.31 7.40 4.25
CA SER A 636 31.47 8.43 3.24
C SER A 636 30.14 9.09 2.89
N ASP A 637 30.20 10.26 2.24
CA ASP A 637 29.00 10.94 1.73
C ASP A 637 28.21 10.12 0.69
N ASN A 638 28.73 8.99 0.19
CA ASN A 638 27.98 8.06 -0.64
C ASN A 638 26.89 7.32 0.15
N ALA A 639 27.14 6.99 1.42
CA ALA A 639 26.15 6.37 2.30
C ALA A 639 25.06 7.35 2.76
N TRP A 640 25.28 8.65 2.57
CA TRP A 640 24.38 9.71 3.02
C TRP A 640 22.95 9.60 2.46
N GLN A 641 22.84 9.44 1.14
CA GLN A 641 21.53 9.39 0.44
C GLN A 641 21.35 8.16 -0.44
N ASN A 642 22.42 7.44 -0.74
CA ASN A 642 22.41 6.35 -1.68
C ASN A 642 22.27 5.00 -0.95
N CYS A 643 21.03 4.54 -0.79
CA CYS A 643 20.79 3.17 -0.37
C CYS A 643 20.70 2.23 -1.57
N CYS A 644 21.03 0.97 -1.32
CA CYS A 644 20.45 -0.18 -2.01
C CYS A 644 20.84 -0.32 -3.49
N VAL A 645 21.91 0.35 -3.93
CA VAL A 645 22.44 0.18 -5.30
C VAL A 645 23.15 -1.17 -5.49
N TYR A 646 23.46 -1.86 -4.39
CA TYR A 646 24.22 -3.12 -4.39
C TYR A 646 23.59 -4.15 -3.46
N VAL A 647 22.34 -4.49 -3.68
CA VAL A 647 21.67 -5.45 -2.81
C VAL A 647 21.77 -6.85 -3.38
N GLY A 648 22.59 -7.65 -2.73
CA GLY A 648 22.58 -9.11 -2.83
C GLY A 648 22.31 -9.70 -1.45
N PRO A 649 22.13 -11.01 -1.32
CA PRO A 649 22.01 -11.66 -0.02
C PRO A 649 23.21 -11.27 0.87
N GLY A 650 22.95 -10.56 1.96
CA GLY A 650 23.99 -10.09 2.90
C GLY A 650 24.04 -8.59 3.13
N TYR A 651 23.23 -7.78 2.43
CA TYR A 651 23.02 -6.37 2.72
C TYR A 651 21.68 -6.22 3.43
N GLY A 652 21.58 -5.34 4.37
CA GLY A 652 20.40 -5.14 5.20
C GLY A 652 20.43 -3.76 5.82
N GLU A 653 20.78 -2.74 5.01
CA GLU A 653 20.82 -1.35 5.45
C GLU A 653 19.45 -0.87 5.90
N GLU A 654 18.38 -1.41 5.31
CA GLU A 654 17.00 -1.16 5.69
C GLU A 654 16.64 -1.75 7.07
N LEU A 655 17.45 -2.66 7.60
CA LEU A 655 17.29 -3.28 8.92
C LEU A 655 18.08 -2.56 10.01
N LEU A 656 19.02 -1.68 9.64
CA LEU A 656 19.92 -1.01 10.58
C LEU A 656 19.42 0.41 10.89
N PRO A 657 19.54 0.86 12.16
CA PRO A 657 19.27 2.25 12.49
C PRO A 657 20.10 3.21 11.65
N MET A 658 19.51 4.34 11.24
CA MET A 658 20.25 5.40 10.53
C MET A 658 21.51 5.81 11.30
N GLN A 659 22.57 6.09 10.57
CA GLN A 659 23.83 6.60 11.15
C GLN A 659 23.95 8.11 10.99
N ALA A 660 24.74 8.72 11.86
CA ALA A 660 25.00 10.14 11.87
C ALA A 660 26.14 10.54 10.90
N PHE A 661 25.92 11.60 10.12
CA PHE A 661 26.87 12.23 9.20
C PHE A 661 27.11 13.69 9.63
N PRO A 662 28.12 13.96 10.47
CA PRO A 662 28.34 15.31 10.99
C PRO A 662 28.56 16.39 9.94
N SER A 663 29.09 16.05 8.75
CA SER A 663 29.25 16.96 7.61
C SER A 663 27.94 17.54 7.10
N HIS A 664 26.81 16.82 7.29
CA HIS A 664 25.46 17.19 6.89
C HIS A 664 24.60 17.72 8.03
N HIS A 665 25.11 17.69 9.27
CA HIS A 665 24.38 18.18 10.42
C HIS A 665 24.49 19.71 10.57
N SER A 666 23.38 20.33 10.99
CA SER A 666 23.28 21.77 11.17
C SER A 666 24.19 22.26 12.29
N THR A 667 24.96 23.33 12.02
CA THR A 667 25.88 23.98 12.95
C THR A 667 25.29 25.25 13.59
N VAL A 668 24.11 25.68 13.18
CA VAL A 668 23.45 26.86 13.72
C VAL A 668 22.88 26.62 15.12
N GLN A 669 22.59 27.68 15.84
CA GLN A 669 21.85 27.58 17.11
C GLN A 669 20.47 26.96 16.83
N LYS A 670 20.09 25.94 17.62
CA LYS A 670 18.81 25.27 17.57
C LYS A 670 18.01 25.62 18.82
N GLN A 671 16.78 26.09 18.62
CA GLN A 671 15.90 26.44 19.72
C GLN A 671 14.51 25.81 19.51
N PHE A 672 14.05 25.02 20.48
CA PHE A 672 12.78 24.32 20.45
C PHE A 672 12.29 24.04 21.88
N LEU A 673 11.00 24.15 22.11
CA LEU A 673 10.31 23.82 23.39
C LEU A 673 11.01 24.38 24.65
N GLY A 674 11.59 25.59 24.55
CA GLY A 674 12.31 26.23 25.65
C GLY A 674 13.75 25.77 25.83
N VAL A 675 14.26 24.81 25.06
CA VAL A 675 15.64 24.34 25.04
C VAL A 675 16.42 25.08 23.96
N THR A 676 17.69 25.38 24.25
CA THR A 676 18.62 25.99 23.29
C THR A 676 19.90 25.16 23.20
N ILE A 677 20.20 24.64 22.02
CA ILE A 677 21.49 24.07 21.68
C ILE A 677 22.31 25.16 20.98
N PRO A 678 23.46 25.57 21.54
CA PRO A 678 24.25 26.64 20.97
C PRO A 678 24.83 26.30 19.59
N ALA A 679 25.05 27.30 18.74
CA ALA A 679 25.79 27.10 17.51
C ALA A 679 27.19 26.51 17.78
N SER A 680 27.60 25.53 16.99
CA SER A 680 28.87 24.82 17.16
C SER A 680 29.60 24.66 15.83
N GLY A 681 30.93 24.90 15.85
CA GLY A 681 31.77 24.57 14.70
C GLY A 681 32.14 23.08 14.60
N SER A 682 31.80 22.28 15.62
CA SER A 682 31.94 20.83 15.66
C SER A 682 30.53 20.22 15.84
N PRO A 683 29.86 19.83 14.77
CA PRO A 683 28.51 19.29 14.83
C PRO A 683 28.47 17.95 15.59
N ASP A 684 27.48 17.78 16.47
CA ASP A 684 27.23 16.56 17.24
C ASP A 684 25.79 16.10 17.03
N PRO A 685 25.49 15.44 15.90
CA PRO A 685 24.13 15.02 15.60
C PRO A 685 23.53 14.08 16.63
N ASN A 686 24.34 13.19 17.23
CA ASN A 686 23.85 12.26 18.24
C ASN A 686 23.53 12.96 19.58
N GLY A 687 24.36 13.90 20.03
CA GLY A 687 24.11 14.67 21.24
C GLY A 687 22.90 15.60 21.12
N ASP A 688 22.74 16.23 19.96
CA ASP A 688 21.59 17.07 19.66
C ASP A 688 20.30 16.24 19.59
N LEU A 689 20.35 15.05 18.97
CA LEU A 689 19.24 14.10 18.93
C LEU A 689 18.81 13.66 20.33
N GLN A 690 19.78 13.24 21.19
CA GLN A 690 19.47 12.86 22.57
C GLN A 690 18.77 14.00 23.31
N THR A 691 19.28 15.24 23.19
CA THR A 691 18.70 16.43 23.81
C THR A 691 17.26 16.65 23.35
N ALA A 692 16.96 16.47 22.05
CA ALA A 692 15.62 16.62 21.50
C ALA A 692 14.67 15.54 22.01
N LEU A 693 15.07 14.28 21.94
CA LEU A 693 14.24 13.16 22.38
C LEU A 693 13.99 13.19 23.91
N ASP A 694 14.99 13.60 24.71
CA ASP A 694 14.82 13.79 26.15
C ASP A 694 13.87 14.96 26.45
N THR A 695 13.90 16.02 25.66
CA THR A 695 12.98 17.16 25.79
C THR A 695 11.54 16.72 25.51
N LEU A 696 11.32 15.99 24.42
CA LEU A 696 10.01 15.47 24.07
C LEU A 696 9.50 14.45 25.10
N PHE A 697 10.38 13.52 25.53
CA PHE A 697 10.03 12.52 26.54
C PHE A 697 9.66 13.13 27.90
N ASN A 698 10.33 14.19 28.32
CA ASN A 698 10.05 14.85 29.58
C ASN A 698 8.94 15.92 29.48
N HIS A 699 8.40 16.16 28.31
CA HIS A 699 7.34 17.14 28.14
C HIS A 699 6.08 16.76 28.93
N PRO A 700 5.44 17.70 29.65
CA PRO A 700 4.29 17.38 30.51
C PRO A 700 3.06 16.86 29.76
N ASN A 701 2.91 17.18 28.47
CA ASN A 701 1.79 16.69 27.65
C ASN A 701 1.87 15.19 27.33
N LEU A 702 3.09 14.64 27.23
CA LEU A 702 3.30 13.29 26.70
C LEU A 702 2.52 12.21 27.44
N PRO A 703 2.49 12.15 28.77
CA PRO A 703 1.76 11.09 29.49
C PRO A 703 0.27 11.05 29.14
N ALA A 704 -0.39 12.21 29.17
CA ALA A 704 -1.82 12.30 28.86
C ALA A 704 -2.11 12.06 27.37
N PHE A 705 -1.27 12.59 26.48
CA PHE A 705 -1.41 12.44 25.05
C PHE A 705 -1.29 10.98 24.60
N PHE A 706 -0.21 10.32 24.99
CA PHE A 706 0.04 8.91 24.62
C PHE A 706 -0.97 7.97 25.27
N SER A 707 -1.26 8.16 26.57
CA SER A 707 -2.22 7.31 27.28
C SER A 707 -3.61 7.36 26.64
N LYS A 708 -4.08 8.56 26.29
CA LYS A 708 -5.39 8.72 25.63
C LYS A 708 -5.43 7.97 24.31
N GLN A 709 -4.41 8.08 23.47
CA GLN A 709 -4.38 7.41 22.17
C GLN A 709 -4.35 5.88 22.32
N MET A 710 -3.53 5.35 23.24
CA MET A 710 -3.48 3.92 23.46
C MET A 710 -4.80 3.37 24.03
N ILE A 711 -5.50 4.11 24.89
CA ILE A 711 -6.84 3.73 25.34
C ILE A 711 -7.80 3.70 24.15
N GLN A 712 -7.73 4.69 23.22
CA GLN A 712 -8.58 4.76 22.04
C GLN A 712 -8.33 3.61 21.07
N HIS A 713 -7.08 3.16 20.91
CA HIS A 713 -6.78 2.02 20.06
C HIS A 713 -7.19 0.68 20.68
N LEU A 714 -7.12 0.52 22.00
CA LEU A 714 -7.34 -0.77 22.65
C LEU A 714 -8.75 -0.93 23.22
N VAL A 715 -9.33 0.10 23.82
CA VAL A 715 -10.53 -0.05 24.68
C VAL A 715 -11.73 0.76 24.19
N THR A 716 -11.66 2.09 24.16
CA THR A 716 -12.83 2.94 23.87
C THR A 716 -12.42 4.25 23.19
N SER A 717 -13.21 4.71 22.22
CA SER A 717 -12.95 5.97 21.50
C SER A 717 -13.07 7.22 22.39
N ASN A 718 -13.85 7.14 23.49
CA ASN A 718 -14.16 8.26 24.39
C ASN A 718 -13.84 7.93 25.84
N PRO A 719 -12.56 7.77 26.20
CA PRO A 719 -12.19 7.51 27.61
C PRO A 719 -12.56 8.71 28.48
N SER A 720 -13.01 8.44 29.71
CA SER A 720 -13.25 9.52 30.66
C SER A 720 -11.95 10.26 31.00
N PRO A 721 -12.00 11.54 31.35
CA PRO A 721 -10.82 12.26 31.83
C PRO A 721 -10.16 11.59 33.04
N ALA A 722 -10.94 10.96 33.89
CA ALA A 722 -10.43 10.21 35.06
C ALA A 722 -9.63 8.98 34.66
N TYR A 723 -10.07 8.25 33.63
CA TYR A 723 -9.35 7.10 33.10
C TYR A 723 -8.00 7.53 32.48
N VAL A 724 -8.02 8.55 31.62
CA VAL A 724 -6.79 9.10 31.04
C VAL A 724 -5.81 9.52 32.12
N SER A 725 -6.28 10.23 33.17
CA SER A 725 -5.44 10.68 34.28
C SER A 725 -4.80 9.53 35.05
N ARG A 726 -5.54 8.43 35.29
CA ARG A 726 -4.97 7.26 35.98
C ARG A 726 -3.86 6.61 35.18
N VAL A 727 -4.04 6.42 33.90
CA VAL A 727 -3.04 5.83 33.00
C VAL A 727 -1.85 6.77 32.80
N ALA A 728 -2.09 8.08 32.63
CA ALA A 728 -1.03 9.09 32.49
C ALA A 728 -0.11 9.12 33.73
N LYS A 729 -0.65 8.98 34.93
CA LYS A 729 0.15 8.88 36.20
C LYS A 729 1.04 7.65 36.19
N VAL A 730 0.58 6.51 35.66
CA VAL A 730 1.41 5.31 35.52
C VAL A 730 2.52 5.53 34.47
N PHE A 731 2.23 6.26 33.38
CA PHE A 731 3.27 6.66 32.45
C PHE A 731 4.32 7.58 33.09
N GLU A 732 3.92 8.52 33.96
CA GLU A 732 4.84 9.39 34.69
C GLU A 732 5.69 8.63 35.71
N ASN A 733 5.10 7.64 36.35
CA ASN A 733 5.78 6.82 37.35
C ASN A 733 5.01 5.49 37.52
N ASP A 734 5.66 4.39 37.16
CA ASP A 734 5.11 3.03 37.26
C ASP A 734 4.95 2.48 38.69
N GLY A 735 5.20 3.29 39.69
CA GLY A 735 5.24 2.90 41.10
C GLY A 735 6.63 2.50 41.61
N THR A 736 7.60 2.30 40.73
CA THR A 736 9.00 2.02 41.04
C THR A 736 9.93 3.21 40.78
N GLY A 737 9.41 4.30 40.21
CA GLY A 737 10.16 5.51 39.88
C GLY A 737 10.53 5.60 38.38
N VAL A 738 10.07 4.69 37.55
CA VAL A 738 10.37 4.67 36.09
C VAL A 738 9.26 5.39 35.32
N ARG A 739 9.66 6.40 34.54
CA ARG A 739 8.79 7.08 33.59
C ARG A 739 8.79 6.32 32.27
N GLY A 740 7.60 6.22 31.60
CA GLY A 740 7.45 5.66 30.28
C GLY A 740 7.57 4.13 30.21
N ASN A 741 7.34 3.42 31.31
CA ASN A 741 7.27 1.95 31.35
C ASN A 741 5.99 1.49 30.64
N LEU A 742 6.11 1.05 29.37
CA LEU A 742 4.97 0.68 28.54
C LEU A 742 4.26 -0.58 29.04
N GLN A 743 4.99 -1.54 29.62
CA GLN A 743 4.37 -2.70 30.26
C GLN A 743 3.38 -2.28 31.35
N ALA A 744 3.78 -1.36 32.20
CA ALA A 744 2.94 -0.83 33.29
C ALA A 744 1.75 -0.03 32.72
N VAL A 745 1.97 0.76 31.65
CA VAL A 745 0.93 1.56 30.98
C VAL A 745 -0.12 0.65 30.36
N ILE A 746 0.27 -0.40 29.62
CA ILE A 746 -0.65 -1.35 28.99
C ILE A 746 -1.45 -2.11 30.06
N ALA A 747 -0.80 -2.55 31.14
CA ALA A 747 -1.50 -3.17 32.27
C ALA A 747 -2.52 -2.21 32.90
N ALA A 748 -2.15 -0.93 33.09
CA ALA A 748 -3.05 0.09 33.64
C ALA A 748 -4.25 0.36 32.71
N ILE A 749 -4.05 0.34 31.39
CA ILE A 749 -5.13 0.49 30.39
C ILE A 749 -6.10 -0.68 30.52
N LEU A 750 -5.60 -1.91 30.41
CA LEU A 750 -6.46 -3.10 30.35
C LEU A 750 -7.11 -3.48 31.69
N LEU A 751 -6.51 -3.12 32.82
CA LEU A 751 -7.04 -3.42 34.15
C LEU A 751 -7.82 -2.27 34.76
N ASP A 752 -7.91 -1.13 34.09
CA ASP A 752 -8.66 0.01 34.63
C ASP A 752 -10.11 -0.37 34.92
N THR A 753 -10.65 0.21 36.00
CA THR A 753 -12.04 -0.04 36.37
C THR A 753 -13.03 0.32 35.30
N GLU A 754 -12.75 1.36 34.49
CA GLU A 754 -13.60 1.76 33.36
C GLU A 754 -13.55 0.73 32.24
N ALA A 755 -12.38 0.14 31.95
CA ALA A 755 -12.24 -0.94 30.97
C ALA A 755 -12.87 -2.26 31.44
N ARG A 756 -12.93 -2.49 32.78
CA ARG A 756 -13.43 -3.74 33.39
C ARG A 756 -14.82 -3.61 33.99
N SER A 757 -15.46 -2.42 33.96
CA SER A 757 -16.78 -2.21 34.53
C SER A 757 -17.84 -3.11 33.89
N SER A 758 -18.80 -3.47 34.74
CA SER A 758 -19.86 -4.41 34.41
C SER A 758 -20.95 -3.82 33.50
N ALA A 759 -21.99 -4.59 33.23
CA ALA A 759 -23.15 -4.31 32.39
C ALA A 759 -23.81 -2.90 32.56
N THR A 760 -23.53 -2.16 33.65
CA THR A 760 -23.98 -0.77 33.80
C THR A 760 -23.27 0.23 32.90
N ASP A 761 -22.01 0.00 32.60
CA ASP A 761 -21.24 0.88 31.69
C ASP A 761 -21.47 0.50 30.22
N ILE A 762 -21.71 -0.78 29.97
CA ILE A 762 -22.19 -1.27 28.65
C ILE A 762 -23.50 -0.60 28.26
N ALA A 763 -24.34 -0.22 29.23
CA ALA A 763 -25.55 0.55 29.00
C ALA A 763 -25.27 2.04 28.74
N ASN A 764 -24.02 2.53 28.89
CA ASN A 764 -23.66 3.89 28.58
C ASN A 764 -23.51 4.03 27.04
N PRO A 765 -24.36 4.82 26.36
CA PRO A 765 -24.30 4.97 24.91
C PRO A 765 -23.05 5.71 24.43
N GLN A 766 -22.23 6.24 25.33
CA GLN A 766 -20.98 6.94 25.04
C GLN A 766 -19.76 6.05 25.18
N TYR A 767 -19.90 4.81 25.69
CA TYR A 767 -18.80 3.87 25.88
C TYR A 767 -18.64 2.95 24.66
N GLY A 768 -17.39 2.59 24.37
CA GLY A 768 -17.03 1.67 23.30
C GLY A 768 -16.32 2.35 22.14
N LYS A 769 -16.06 1.55 21.13
CA LYS A 769 -15.47 1.98 19.85
C LYS A 769 -16.00 1.16 18.70
N VAL A 770 -15.93 1.69 17.49
CA VAL A 770 -16.16 0.89 16.29
C VAL A 770 -14.88 0.11 15.99
N ARG A 771 -14.99 -1.19 15.77
CA ARG A 771 -13.86 -2.03 15.36
C ARG A 771 -13.55 -1.83 13.88
N GLU A 772 -12.28 -1.69 13.55
CA GLU A 772 -11.79 -1.70 12.18
C GLU A 772 -12.17 -3.00 11.46
N ALA A 773 -12.33 -2.97 10.16
CA ALA A 773 -12.68 -4.16 9.38
C ALA A 773 -11.62 -5.26 9.51
N LEU A 774 -10.35 -4.88 9.59
CA LEU A 774 -9.22 -5.77 9.85
C LEU A 774 -9.39 -6.51 11.18
N LEU A 775 -9.68 -5.79 12.28
CA LEU A 775 -9.88 -6.39 13.60
C LEU A 775 -11.14 -7.27 13.63
N ARG A 776 -12.20 -6.91 12.94
CA ARG A 776 -13.39 -7.76 12.81
C ARG A 776 -13.12 -9.06 12.06
N TYR A 777 -12.24 -9.00 11.02
CA TYR A 777 -11.81 -10.20 10.32
C TYR A 777 -10.98 -11.12 11.19
N THR A 778 -9.99 -10.57 11.90
CA THR A 778 -9.13 -11.38 12.80
C THR A 778 -9.91 -11.98 13.95
N GLU A 779 -10.91 -11.28 14.48
CA GLU A 779 -11.81 -11.78 15.49
C GLU A 779 -12.57 -13.02 15.03
N TRP A 780 -13.21 -12.94 13.85
CA TRP A 780 -13.85 -14.11 13.25
C TRP A 780 -12.86 -15.26 13.05
N ALA A 781 -11.68 -14.97 12.49
CA ALA A 781 -10.71 -16.00 12.17
C ALA A 781 -10.18 -16.72 13.43
N ARG A 782 -9.91 -15.98 14.50
CA ARG A 782 -9.45 -16.55 15.77
C ARG A 782 -10.56 -17.28 16.53
N ALA A 783 -11.75 -16.70 16.57
CA ALA A 783 -12.92 -17.31 17.22
C ALA A 783 -13.19 -18.72 16.71
N PHE A 784 -12.97 -18.97 15.42
CA PHE A 784 -13.21 -20.24 14.77
C PHE A 784 -11.94 -20.97 14.30
N THR A 785 -10.79 -20.63 14.91
CA THR A 785 -9.50 -21.29 14.68
C THR A 785 -9.18 -21.47 13.19
N ALA A 786 -9.30 -20.37 12.43
CA ALA A 786 -9.08 -20.39 11.00
C ALA A 786 -7.64 -20.80 10.65
N GLN A 787 -7.50 -21.48 9.53
CA GLN A 787 -6.27 -22.08 9.04
C GLN A 787 -6.00 -21.59 7.62
N SER A 788 -4.71 -21.55 7.26
CA SER A 788 -4.33 -21.33 5.86
C SER A 788 -4.30 -22.64 5.09
N ARG A 789 -4.84 -22.65 3.89
CA ARG A 789 -4.80 -23.78 2.97
C ARG A 789 -3.41 -24.00 2.41
N THR A 790 -2.70 -22.93 2.11
CA THR A 790 -1.34 -22.94 1.58
C THR A 790 -0.29 -22.97 2.69
N GLY A 791 -0.56 -22.37 3.83
CA GLY A 791 0.36 -22.11 4.94
C GLY A 791 0.88 -20.67 4.98
N SER A 792 0.66 -19.89 3.91
CA SER A 792 1.16 -18.51 3.81
C SER A 792 0.19 -17.45 4.39
N PHE A 793 -1.06 -17.80 4.66
CA PHE A 793 -2.07 -16.84 5.12
C PHE A 793 -2.28 -15.68 4.13
N ASP A 794 -2.27 -15.99 2.84
CA ASP A 794 -2.47 -15.02 1.77
C ASP A 794 -3.93 -14.59 1.67
N LEU A 795 -4.22 -13.37 2.09
CA LEU A 795 -5.52 -12.72 1.94
C LEU A 795 -5.62 -11.87 0.66
N GLY A 796 -4.53 -11.72 -0.07
CA GLY A 796 -4.44 -10.78 -1.19
C GLY A 796 -4.56 -9.33 -0.74
N SER A 797 -4.86 -8.43 -1.68
CA SER A 797 -5.09 -7.02 -1.33
C SER A 797 -6.42 -6.85 -0.61
N THR A 798 -6.37 -6.37 0.63
CA THR A 798 -7.56 -6.09 1.45
C THR A 798 -7.99 -4.62 1.41
N GLU A 799 -7.23 -3.74 0.76
CA GLU A 799 -7.52 -2.29 0.72
C GLU A 799 -8.68 -1.90 -0.20
N ASP A 800 -9.07 -2.77 -1.14
CA ASP A 800 -10.17 -2.47 -2.06
C ASP A 800 -11.49 -2.27 -1.30
N PRO A 801 -12.16 -1.12 -1.46
CA PRO A 801 -13.38 -0.81 -0.73
C PRO A 801 -14.61 -1.62 -1.18
N ILE A 802 -14.53 -2.34 -2.33
CA ILE A 802 -15.66 -3.10 -2.91
C ILE A 802 -15.46 -4.60 -2.76
N TYR A 803 -14.22 -5.08 -2.88
CA TYR A 803 -13.87 -6.50 -2.89
C TYR A 803 -13.01 -6.93 -1.70
N GLY A 804 -12.59 -6.00 -0.84
CA GLY A 804 -11.74 -6.22 0.32
C GLY A 804 -12.36 -5.72 1.62
N LEU A 805 -11.52 -5.50 2.61
CA LEU A 805 -11.89 -4.94 3.91
C LEU A 805 -12.00 -3.39 3.87
N GLY A 806 -11.51 -2.75 2.81
CA GLY A 806 -11.39 -1.29 2.71
C GLY A 806 -10.20 -0.72 3.48
N GLU A 807 -9.33 -1.57 3.97
CA GLU A 807 -8.07 -1.23 4.63
C GLU A 807 -7.06 -2.35 4.46
N MET A 808 -5.78 -2.00 4.52
CA MET A 808 -4.67 -2.93 4.48
C MET A 808 -3.55 -2.41 5.39
N TRP A 809 -2.97 -3.29 6.18
CA TRP A 809 -1.90 -2.93 7.10
C TRP A 809 -0.70 -2.34 6.33
N LEU A 810 -0.04 -1.30 6.87
CA LEU A 810 1.05 -0.52 6.25
C LEU A 810 0.73 0.11 4.88
N ARG A 811 -0.55 0.24 4.52
CA ARG A 811 -1.01 0.88 3.28
C ARG A 811 -1.91 2.10 3.52
N SER A 812 -1.75 2.73 4.66
CA SER A 812 -2.57 3.89 5.03
C SER A 812 -2.44 5.06 4.04
N PRO A 813 -3.53 5.80 3.79
CA PRO A 813 -3.51 6.91 2.84
C PRO A 813 -2.82 8.18 3.38
N THR A 814 -2.62 8.29 4.68
CA THR A 814 -2.07 9.49 5.34
C THR A 814 -1.19 9.15 6.55
N VAL A 815 -0.47 10.16 7.06
CA VAL A 815 0.28 10.07 8.34
C VAL A 815 -0.63 9.89 9.56
N PHE A 816 -1.95 10.08 9.42
CA PHE A 816 -2.96 9.79 10.43
C PHE A 816 -3.48 8.34 10.37
N ASN A 817 -2.80 7.47 9.67
CA ASN A 817 -3.27 6.13 9.34
C ASN A 817 -4.51 6.16 8.43
N TRP A 818 -5.40 5.20 8.55
CA TRP A 818 -6.65 5.10 7.80
C TRP A 818 -7.72 6.08 8.31
N PHE A 819 -7.60 6.54 9.54
CA PHE A 819 -8.55 7.46 10.18
C PHE A 819 -7.85 8.39 11.18
N SER A 820 -8.36 9.59 11.31
CA SER A 820 -7.85 10.59 12.25
C SER A 820 -8.35 10.31 13.68
N PRO A 821 -7.48 10.30 14.70
CA PRO A 821 -7.88 9.97 16.09
C PRO A 821 -8.92 10.93 16.67
N GLY A 822 -9.04 12.14 16.15
CA GLY A 822 -10.03 13.13 16.55
C GLY A 822 -11.29 13.20 15.66
N TYR A 823 -11.52 12.21 14.79
CA TYR A 823 -12.64 12.25 13.87
C TYR A 823 -13.97 12.06 14.58
N THR A 824 -14.93 12.91 14.20
CA THR A 824 -16.34 12.84 14.57
C THR A 824 -17.18 12.87 13.29
N PRO A 825 -18.08 11.90 13.07
CA PRO A 825 -18.84 11.83 11.83
C PRO A 825 -19.85 13.00 11.75
N PRO A 826 -19.73 13.90 10.75
CA PRO A 826 -20.53 15.11 10.67
C PRO A 826 -22.01 14.80 10.43
N GLY A 827 -22.91 15.59 11.05
CA GLY A 827 -24.35 15.45 10.90
C GLY A 827 -24.97 14.27 11.68
N THR A 828 -24.25 13.68 12.60
CA THR A 828 -24.73 12.58 13.45
C THR A 828 -24.97 13.04 14.88
N THR A 829 -25.64 12.21 15.69
CA THR A 829 -25.77 12.41 17.14
C THR A 829 -24.43 12.42 17.84
N LEU A 830 -23.47 11.63 17.37
CA LEU A 830 -22.10 11.65 17.89
C LEU A 830 -21.47 13.04 17.78
N ALA A 831 -21.66 13.72 16.64
CA ALA A 831 -21.17 15.09 16.48
C ALA A 831 -21.88 16.11 17.39
N ILE A 832 -23.17 15.92 17.63
CA ILE A 832 -23.95 16.77 18.55
C ILE A 832 -23.45 16.62 19.98
N ASP A 833 -23.11 15.39 20.38
CA ASP A 833 -22.65 15.03 21.71
C ASP A 833 -21.13 15.18 21.86
N ASN A 834 -20.42 15.68 20.83
CA ASN A 834 -18.96 15.79 20.77
C ASN A 834 -18.22 14.48 21.04
N LEU A 835 -18.78 13.36 20.58
CA LEU A 835 -18.17 12.04 20.72
C LEU A 835 -17.32 11.71 19.50
N LEU A 836 -16.15 11.18 19.76
CA LEU A 836 -15.23 10.70 18.72
C LEU A 836 -15.66 9.32 18.25
N ALA A 837 -15.50 9.09 16.96
CA ALA A 837 -15.65 7.77 16.34
C ALA A 837 -14.66 7.66 15.16
N PRO A 838 -13.35 7.54 15.46
CA PRO A 838 -12.28 7.60 14.47
C PRO A 838 -12.48 6.61 13.32
N GLU A 839 -12.77 5.37 13.62
CA GLU A 839 -12.89 4.27 12.65
C GLU A 839 -14.08 4.44 11.70
N VAL A 840 -15.09 5.24 12.07
CA VAL A 840 -16.23 5.57 11.19
C VAL A 840 -15.80 6.39 9.98
N GLN A 841 -14.63 7.04 10.04
CA GLN A 841 -14.09 7.78 8.88
C GLN A 841 -13.90 6.88 7.66
N MET A 842 -13.60 5.61 7.85
CA MET A 842 -13.48 4.60 6.79
C MET A 842 -14.83 4.05 6.34
N THR A 843 -15.89 4.28 7.08
CA THR A 843 -17.20 3.67 6.85
C THR A 843 -17.98 4.44 5.79
N ASN A 844 -18.18 3.83 4.64
CA ASN A 844 -19.03 4.32 3.56
C ASN A 844 -19.78 3.15 2.90
N VAL A 845 -20.66 3.44 1.96
CA VAL A 845 -21.49 2.40 1.31
C VAL A 845 -20.65 1.30 0.68
N SER A 846 -19.56 1.68 0.00
CA SER A 846 -18.69 0.70 -0.68
C SER A 846 -17.96 -0.19 0.31
N THR A 847 -17.33 0.40 1.36
CA THR A 847 -16.57 -0.36 2.36
C THR A 847 -17.46 -1.27 3.21
N VAL A 848 -18.70 -0.86 3.52
CA VAL A 848 -19.65 -1.72 4.25
C VAL A 848 -20.05 -2.93 3.41
N VAL A 849 -20.41 -2.71 2.13
CA VAL A 849 -20.78 -3.80 1.23
C VAL A 849 -19.59 -4.69 0.92
N GLY A 850 -18.42 -4.11 0.67
CA GLY A 850 -17.18 -4.84 0.41
C GLY A 850 -16.82 -5.76 1.57
N TYR A 851 -16.80 -5.24 2.79
CA TYR A 851 -16.56 -6.01 4.02
C TYR A 851 -17.52 -7.18 4.18
N ILE A 852 -18.83 -6.96 4.01
CA ILE A 852 -19.85 -8.01 4.16
C ILE A 852 -19.65 -9.12 3.12
N ASN A 853 -19.37 -8.75 1.86
CA ASN A 853 -19.12 -9.71 0.79
C ASN A 853 -17.80 -10.47 1.01
N TYR A 854 -16.77 -9.79 1.48
CA TYR A 854 -15.48 -10.40 1.78
C TYR A 854 -15.61 -11.46 2.88
N LEU A 855 -16.27 -11.12 3.99
CA LEU A 855 -16.53 -12.07 5.06
C LEU A 855 -17.46 -13.22 4.65
N GLN A 856 -18.45 -12.97 3.80
CA GLN A 856 -19.29 -14.05 3.27
C GLN A 856 -18.45 -15.09 2.54
N ASN A 857 -17.50 -14.65 1.72
CA ASN A 857 -16.59 -15.54 1.01
C ASN A 857 -15.64 -16.28 1.98
N ALA A 858 -15.12 -15.59 2.99
CA ALA A 858 -14.23 -16.19 3.99
C ALA A 858 -14.96 -17.24 4.85
N ILE A 859 -16.18 -16.94 5.32
CA ILE A 859 -17.00 -17.84 6.12
C ILE A 859 -17.37 -19.11 5.35
N GLY A 860 -17.75 -18.98 4.06
CA GLY A 860 -18.09 -20.12 3.19
C GLY A 860 -16.91 -20.88 2.62
N SER A 861 -15.66 -20.47 2.93
CA SER A 861 -14.46 -21.15 2.44
C SER A 861 -14.18 -22.43 3.24
N ASN A 862 -13.53 -23.39 2.60
CA ASN A 862 -13.16 -24.66 3.22
C ASN A 862 -11.81 -25.16 2.69
N ALA A 863 -11.33 -26.28 3.21
CA ALA A 863 -10.03 -26.87 2.82
C ALA A 863 -9.87 -27.15 1.32
N THR A 864 -10.95 -27.18 0.54
CA THR A 864 -10.95 -27.58 -0.88
C THR A 864 -11.27 -26.43 -1.85
N GLY A 865 -11.75 -25.28 -1.37
CA GLY A 865 -12.09 -24.17 -2.25
C GLY A 865 -12.39 -22.86 -1.49
N GLY A 866 -12.20 -21.73 -2.17
CA GLY A 866 -12.38 -20.39 -1.63
C GLY A 866 -11.06 -19.68 -1.32
N PRO A 867 -11.07 -18.58 -0.55
CA PRO A 867 -9.87 -17.90 -0.02
C PRO A 867 -8.90 -18.83 0.71
N ASP A 868 -7.65 -18.42 0.84
CA ASP A 868 -6.61 -19.23 1.49
C ASP A 868 -6.94 -19.55 2.97
N VAL A 869 -7.44 -18.54 3.69
CA VAL A 869 -7.84 -18.67 5.11
C VAL A 869 -9.28 -19.18 5.21
N PHE A 870 -9.48 -20.23 5.99
CA PHE A 870 -10.77 -20.90 6.16
C PHE A 870 -10.92 -21.49 7.58
N SER A 871 -12.16 -21.75 8.00
CA SER A 871 -12.46 -22.46 9.25
C SER A 871 -13.24 -23.75 8.97
N SER A 872 -13.05 -24.77 9.82
CA SER A 872 -13.76 -26.04 9.72
C SER A 872 -15.10 -26.05 10.45
N TYR A 873 -15.33 -25.15 11.40
CA TYR A 873 -16.51 -25.05 12.26
C TYR A 873 -16.94 -26.37 12.94
N ALA A 874 -16.00 -27.26 13.24
CA ALA A 874 -16.31 -28.60 13.73
C ALA A 874 -17.17 -28.57 15.02
N THR A 875 -16.83 -27.69 15.94
CA THR A 875 -17.57 -27.51 17.21
C THR A 875 -18.97 -26.94 16.96
N GLU A 876 -19.07 -25.90 16.12
CA GLU A 876 -20.31 -25.21 15.79
C GLU A 876 -21.27 -26.12 15.03
N ILE A 877 -20.76 -26.95 14.10
CA ILE A 877 -21.53 -27.95 13.38
C ILE A 877 -22.16 -28.96 14.36
N SER A 878 -21.44 -29.36 15.41
CA SER A 878 -21.97 -30.27 16.44
C SER A 878 -23.16 -29.69 17.21
N LEU A 879 -23.23 -28.34 17.32
CA LEU A 879 -24.29 -27.59 17.98
C LEU A 879 -25.44 -27.19 17.02
N ALA A 880 -25.24 -27.33 15.70
CA ALA A 880 -26.18 -26.80 14.70
C ALA A 880 -27.57 -27.49 14.69
N SER A 881 -27.72 -28.65 15.35
CA SER A 881 -29.02 -29.28 15.59
C SER A 881 -29.81 -28.59 16.73
N THR A 882 -29.14 -27.84 17.59
CA THR A 882 -29.69 -27.07 18.71
C THR A 882 -29.35 -25.57 18.49
N PRO A 883 -30.13 -24.84 17.70
CA PRO A 883 -29.81 -23.48 17.26
C PRO A 883 -29.55 -22.47 18.38
N ASP A 884 -30.22 -22.63 19.54
CA ASP A 884 -29.97 -21.76 20.71
C ASP A 884 -28.55 -21.94 21.23
N GLN A 885 -28.07 -23.19 21.38
CA GLN A 885 -26.69 -23.43 21.87
C GLN A 885 -25.65 -22.98 20.85
N LEU A 886 -25.93 -23.16 19.57
CA LEU A 886 -25.07 -22.62 18.52
C LEU A 886 -24.95 -21.10 18.63
N LEU A 887 -26.07 -20.41 18.78
CA LEU A 887 -26.11 -18.97 18.82
C LEU A 887 -25.52 -18.42 20.14
N ASP A 888 -25.74 -19.09 21.26
CA ASP A 888 -25.10 -18.73 22.54
C ASP A 888 -23.56 -18.77 22.44
N ARG A 889 -23.02 -19.81 21.77
CA ARG A 889 -21.58 -19.92 21.54
C ARG A 889 -21.08 -18.81 20.60
N ILE A 890 -21.76 -18.55 19.49
CA ILE A 890 -21.38 -17.49 18.56
C ILE A 890 -21.45 -16.12 19.23
N ASN A 891 -22.48 -15.88 20.03
CA ASN A 891 -22.61 -14.66 20.84
C ASN A 891 -21.44 -14.47 21.81
N LEU A 892 -21.03 -15.54 22.49
CA LEU A 892 -19.86 -15.48 23.40
C LEU A 892 -18.56 -15.16 22.64
N LEU A 893 -18.31 -15.84 21.52
CA LEU A 893 -17.04 -15.76 20.80
C LEU A 893 -16.86 -14.45 20.04
N LEU A 894 -17.93 -13.87 19.49
CA LEU A 894 -17.86 -12.72 18.59
C LEU A 894 -18.31 -11.40 19.24
N ILE A 895 -19.16 -11.45 20.24
CA ILE A 895 -19.77 -10.26 20.87
C ILE A 895 -19.72 -10.35 22.41
N ALA A 896 -18.86 -11.17 22.97
CA ALA A 896 -18.70 -11.34 24.44
C ALA A 896 -20.04 -11.54 25.19
N GLY A 897 -20.99 -12.22 24.58
CA GLY A 897 -22.32 -12.45 25.17
C GLY A 897 -23.28 -11.25 25.12
N GLN A 898 -22.97 -10.19 24.38
CA GLN A 898 -23.68 -8.91 24.40
C GLN A 898 -24.67 -8.73 23.24
N MET A 899 -24.97 -9.78 22.49
CA MET A 899 -25.94 -9.71 21.40
C MET A 899 -27.30 -9.25 21.92
N ASN A 900 -27.84 -8.18 21.35
CA ASN A 900 -29.15 -7.72 21.77
C ASN A 900 -30.25 -8.75 21.43
N SER A 901 -31.30 -8.82 22.23
CA SER A 901 -32.35 -9.84 22.12
C SER A 901 -33.09 -9.81 20.76
N ASN A 902 -33.19 -8.66 20.13
CA ASN A 902 -33.84 -8.56 18.82
C ASN A 902 -32.97 -9.22 17.72
N LEU A 903 -31.69 -8.92 17.69
CA LEU A 903 -30.72 -9.56 16.78
C LEU A 903 -30.67 -11.07 17.04
N TYR A 904 -30.57 -11.49 18.30
CA TYR A 904 -30.56 -12.90 18.71
C TYR A 904 -31.77 -13.64 18.13
N ASN A 905 -32.99 -13.13 18.34
CA ASN A 905 -34.20 -13.75 17.84
C ASN A 905 -34.31 -13.78 16.32
N GLN A 906 -33.80 -12.75 15.63
CA GLN A 906 -33.76 -12.72 14.16
C GLN A 906 -32.83 -13.79 13.60
N ILE A 907 -31.61 -13.91 14.15
CA ILE A 907 -30.65 -14.94 13.73
C ILE A 907 -31.17 -16.33 14.06
N LEU A 908 -31.69 -16.53 15.27
CA LEU A 908 -32.28 -17.80 15.70
C LEU A 908 -33.40 -18.24 14.75
N GLY A 909 -34.28 -17.31 14.35
CA GLY A 909 -35.33 -17.54 13.38
C GLY A 909 -34.81 -17.97 12.02
N ALA A 910 -33.77 -17.28 11.50
CA ALA A 910 -33.12 -17.58 10.22
C ALA A 910 -32.45 -18.97 10.22
N VAL A 911 -31.72 -19.29 11.28
CA VAL A 911 -31.04 -20.59 11.45
C VAL A 911 -32.03 -21.72 11.55
N THR A 912 -33.10 -21.56 12.35
CA THR A 912 -34.16 -22.57 12.54
C THR A 912 -34.93 -22.83 11.25
N ALA A 913 -35.09 -21.83 10.39
CA ALA A 913 -35.77 -21.96 9.09
C ALA A 913 -35.01 -22.87 8.10
N ILE A 914 -33.73 -23.16 8.31
CA ILE A 914 -32.98 -24.12 7.49
C ILE A 914 -33.30 -25.53 7.93
N PRO A 915 -34.03 -26.35 7.11
CA PRO A 915 -34.43 -27.68 7.50
C PRO A 915 -33.28 -28.67 7.44
N ILE A 916 -33.18 -29.54 8.42
CA ILE A 916 -32.26 -30.69 8.40
C ILE A 916 -32.97 -31.86 7.74
N PRO A 917 -32.50 -32.32 6.56
CA PRO A 917 -33.11 -33.44 5.85
C PRO A 917 -32.85 -34.76 6.61
N SER A 918 -33.59 -35.83 6.25
CA SER A 918 -33.36 -37.15 6.80
C SER A 918 -32.82 -38.11 5.74
N GLY A 919 -31.97 -39.05 6.14
CA GLY A 919 -31.53 -40.18 5.33
C GLY A 919 -30.17 -39.97 4.60
N ASP A 920 -29.97 -38.89 3.88
CA ASP A 920 -28.68 -38.63 3.22
C ASP A 920 -27.74 -37.85 4.14
N GLN A 921 -26.63 -38.48 4.56
CA GLN A 921 -25.68 -37.87 5.48
C GLN A 921 -24.99 -36.63 4.89
N ASN A 922 -24.73 -36.58 3.58
CA ASN A 922 -24.14 -35.42 2.94
C ASN A 922 -25.11 -34.22 2.96
N ALA A 923 -26.38 -34.48 2.71
CA ALA A 923 -27.41 -33.43 2.79
C ALA A 923 -27.62 -32.94 4.25
N ILE A 924 -27.53 -33.85 5.24
CA ILE A 924 -27.57 -33.48 6.66
C ILE A 924 -26.40 -32.59 7.00
N ASN A 925 -25.14 -32.97 6.65
CA ASN A 925 -23.95 -32.23 6.94
C ASN A 925 -23.97 -30.85 6.27
N ALA A 926 -24.43 -30.77 5.02
CA ALA A 926 -24.57 -29.50 4.31
C ALA A 926 -25.59 -28.56 5.00
N ALA A 927 -26.71 -29.11 5.51
CA ALA A 927 -27.71 -28.31 6.22
C ALA A 927 -27.18 -27.81 7.58
N LEU A 928 -26.42 -28.64 8.31
CA LEU A 928 -25.81 -28.23 9.58
C LEU A 928 -24.75 -27.13 9.33
N LEU A 929 -23.88 -27.28 8.33
CA LEU A 929 -22.93 -26.27 7.95
C LEU A 929 -23.63 -24.96 7.53
N ALA A 930 -24.66 -25.02 6.71
CA ALA A 930 -25.42 -23.84 6.30
C ALA A 930 -26.06 -23.10 7.50
N ARG A 931 -26.47 -23.79 8.56
CA ARG A 931 -26.94 -23.16 9.79
C ARG A 931 -25.82 -22.40 10.49
N VAL A 932 -24.62 -22.99 10.59
CA VAL A 932 -23.45 -22.36 11.19
C VAL A 932 -23.04 -21.12 10.41
N GLU A 933 -22.85 -21.26 9.08
CA GLU A 933 -22.47 -20.15 8.21
C GLU A 933 -23.48 -19.01 8.27
N THR A 934 -24.78 -19.33 8.28
CA THR A 934 -25.84 -18.31 8.41
C THR A 934 -25.78 -17.59 9.76
N ALA A 935 -25.58 -18.31 10.85
CA ALA A 935 -25.50 -17.72 12.19
C ALA A 935 -24.28 -16.78 12.30
N ILE A 936 -23.11 -17.23 11.86
CA ILE A 936 -21.88 -16.45 11.87
C ILE A 936 -22.03 -15.22 10.95
N TYR A 937 -22.47 -15.42 9.71
CA TYR A 937 -22.60 -14.34 8.73
C TYR A 937 -23.54 -13.23 9.19
N LEU A 938 -24.72 -13.57 9.71
CA LEU A 938 -25.65 -12.57 10.21
C LEU A 938 -25.12 -11.85 11.46
N THR A 939 -24.33 -12.54 12.28
CA THR A 939 -23.67 -11.93 13.44
C THR A 939 -22.61 -10.92 12.99
N VAL A 940 -21.67 -11.30 12.10
CA VAL A 940 -20.59 -10.41 11.66
C VAL A 940 -21.06 -9.26 10.78
N ALA A 941 -22.21 -9.39 10.15
CA ALA A 941 -22.86 -8.32 9.40
C ALA A 941 -23.66 -7.34 10.29
N SER A 942 -23.77 -7.60 11.58
CA SER A 942 -24.58 -6.79 12.50
C SER A 942 -23.82 -5.57 13.03
N PRO A 943 -24.53 -4.50 13.41
CA PRO A 943 -23.94 -3.39 14.15
C PRO A 943 -23.35 -3.79 15.53
N ASP A 944 -23.96 -4.78 16.20
CA ASP A 944 -23.51 -5.27 17.51
C ASP A 944 -22.08 -5.83 17.41
N PHE A 945 -21.78 -6.55 16.32
CA PHE A 945 -20.41 -7.03 16.07
C PHE A 945 -19.45 -5.90 15.64
N ALA A 946 -19.93 -4.87 14.98
CA ALA A 946 -19.08 -3.76 14.56
C ALA A 946 -18.60 -2.88 15.73
N ALA A 947 -19.28 -2.92 16.87
CA ALA A 947 -18.97 -2.12 18.05
C ALA A 947 -18.32 -3.01 19.14
N GLN A 948 -17.15 -2.57 19.63
CA GLN A 948 -16.53 -3.10 20.85
C GLN A 948 -17.08 -2.29 22.04
N GLN A 949 -17.60 -2.98 23.05
CA GLN A 949 -18.19 -2.35 24.25
C GLN A 949 -17.53 -2.78 25.53
#